data_55359471d456ba62db01fad917f014c7
#
_entry.id   55359471d456ba62db01fad917f014c7
#
_cell.length_a   1.000
_cell.length_b   1.000
_cell.length_c   1.000
_cell.angle_alpha   90.00
_cell.angle_beta   90.00
_cell.angle_gamma   90.00
#
_symmetry.space_group_name_H-M   'P 1'
#
loop_
_entity.id
_entity.type
_entity.pdbx_description
1 polymer ?
#
loop_
_entity_poly.entity_id
_entity_poly.type
_entity_poly.pdbx_seq_one_letter_code
_entity_poly.pdbx_strand_id
1 'polypeptide(L)'
;MQVVGQPVMKKDAMALVTGKPVFTQDVAPADCLVVKVLRSPHANANILSIKTDAAKKVPGIEAVYTWEDVPTQRFTMAGQTYPEPSPYDRQILDQHVRYVGDPVAIVAGENEECVDKALKIIKVQYEVLPAILDFHKAKDNEILVHPEENWKALCPVGADNKRNLVATGTSGYGDVEAVFKDCEVMVEETYHVKADQQAMMETFRTCCFMDAYGRLNVVSSTQIVFHVRRILSNALGIPKSKIRVSKPRIGGGFGAKQSVVAEVFPAFVTWKTGKPSMIIYSRQESQTASSPRHEMEVTVRLGAMKNGKIRAIDVYTLSNSGAYGEHGPTTVGLSGHKSIPLYEGSLEAHRFSYDVVYSNVMSAGAYRGYGATQGQFAVESAVNQLAAKIGMDPLKVREMNMVREGVQMHSYYDEVSNSCALDRCLERAAKMIGWEDKYPARDMGNGKVRSVGMAMSMQGSGISGVDVGSADIKLNEDGIYTLAIGAADMGTVCDTILAQMVAECMMCPIENVIVSGADTDTSPYDSGSYASSTTYITGRAVEKACRKLQERIVQEAAKILNCESEELEFAGDSVKRLATGEEVSLTQIGTSSMCGSINALEAVEDSSSPVSPPPFMAGMVEIELDKETGHVEVLDYVAVVDCGTVINPNLARVQVEGGIVQGIGMALYENIQYSPKGQLRNNSLMQYKVPTRLDMGKLRVEFESSYEPTGPFGAKSIGEIVINTPSPALAHAIYNATGLWFRELPITSEKIAMGLLKK
;
A
#
# COMPACT_ATOMS: atom_id res chain seq x y z
N MET A 1 19.23 14.29 -19.19
CA MET A 1 19.33 13.78 -17.82
C MET A 1 20.60 12.94 -17.72
N GLN A 2 21.39 13.17 -16.70
CA GLN A 2 22.69 12.49 -16.52
C GLN A 2 22.61 11.38 -15.44
N VAL A 3 21.76 11.55 -14.46
CA VAL A 3 21.59 10.63 -13.31
C VAL A 3 20.20 10.00 -13.29
N VAL A 4 19.14 10.77 -13.53
CA VAL A 4 17.78 10.25 -13.70
C VAL A 4 17.70 9.40 -14.97
N GLY A 5 17.09 8.23 -14.87
CA GLY A 5 17.04 7.22 -15.95
C GLY A 5 18.23 6.26 -15.95
N GLN A 6 19.21 6.43 -15.05
CA GLN A 6 20.36 5.53 -14.96
C GLN A 6 20.14 4.44 -13.90
N PRO A 7 20.70 3.23 -14.10
CA PRO A 7 20.57 2.11 -13.17
C PRO A 7 21.53 2.24 -11.99
N VAL A 8 21.41 3.33 -11.24
CA VAL A 8 22.25 3.61 -10.06
C VAL A 8 22.02 2.55 -8.99
N MET A 9 23.09 2.11 -8.33
CA MET A 9 23.02 1.17 -7.23
C MET A 9 22.31 1.78 -6.02
N LYS A 10 21.49 0.98 -5.34
CA LYS A 10 20.83 1.38 -4.09
C LYS A 10 21.85 1.88 -3.07
N LYS A 11 21.63 3.08 -2.47
CA LYS A 11 22.60 3.75 -1.58
C LYS A 11 23.04 2.89 -0.40
N ASP A 12 22.16 2.07 0.15
CA ASP A 12 22.45 1.20 1.29
C ASP A 12 22.70 -0.26 0.91
N ALA A 13 22.90 -0.57 -0.38
CA ALA A 13 23.09 -1.94 -0.87
C ALA A 13 24.23 -2.67 -0.13
N MET A 14 25.37 -2.02 0.03
CA MET A 14 26.54 -2.61 0.71
C MET A 14 26.28 -2.86 2.19
N ALA A 15 25.56 -1.95 2.87
CA ALA A 15 25.17 -2.15 4.26
C ALA A 15 24.24 -3.35 4.42
N LEU A 16 23.26 -3.50 3.52
CA LEU A 16 22.31 -4.62 3.53
C LEU A 16 23.01 -5.98 3.34
N VAL A 17 23.88 -6.11 2.32
CA VAL A 17 24.52 -7.40 2.01
C VAL A 17 25.65 -7.76 2.99
N THR A 18 26.17 -6.79 3.74
CA THR A 18 27.21 -7.01 4.77
C THR A 18 26.64 -7.10 6.19
N GLY A 19 25.31 -7.09 6.34
CA GLY A 19 24.64 -7.27 7.63
C GLY A 19 24.80 -6.07 8.59
N LYS A 20 24.93 -4.85 8.05
CA LYS A 20 25.08 -3.61 8.85
C LYS A 20 23.79 -2.78 9.00
N PRO A 21 22.64 -3.15 8.41
CA PRO A 21 21.45 -2.35 8.54
C PRO A 21 20.96 -2.32 9.99
N VAL A 22 20.20 -1.26 10.30
CA VAL A 22 19.66 -1.03 11.64
C VAL A 22 18.15 -1.12 11.57
N PHE A 23 17.60 -2.17 12.18
CA PHE A 23 16.17 -2.38 12.35
C PHE A 23 15.73 -1.95 13.76
N THR A 24 14.43 -1.91 14.03
CA THR A 24 13.86 -1.44 15.30
C THR A 24 14.51 -2.10 16.51
N GLN A 25 14.74 -3.42 16.48
CA GLN A 25 15.35 -4.14 17.59
C GLN A 25 16.84 -3.84 17.79
N ASP A 26 17.54 -3.41 16.74
CA ASP A 26 18.99 -3.13 16.81
C ASP A 26 19.30 -1.77 17.48
N VAL A 27 18.31 -0.87 17.53
CA VAL A 27 18.38 0.45 18.18
C VAL A 27 17.67 0.51 19.52
N ALA A 28 17.06 -0.59 19.96
CA ALA A 28 16.38 -0.64 21.24
C ALA A 28 17.37 -0.55 22.40
N PRO A 29 17.06 0.21 23.47
CA PRO A 29 17.81 0.16 24.72
C PRO A 29 17.97 -1.24 25.26
N ALA A 30 19.13 -1.57 25.84
CA ALA A 30 19.42 -2.92 26.31
C ALA A 30 18.53 -3.39 27.47
N ASP A 31 17.95 -2.45 28.21
CA ASP A 31 17.07 -2.67 29.36
C ASP A 31 15.56 -2.58 29.00
N CYS A 32 15.22 -2.69 27.72
CA CYS A 32 13.83 -2.67 27.29
C CYS A 32 13.00 -3.81 27.94
N LEU A 33 11.88 -3.44 28.53
CA LEU A 33 10.85 -4.41 28.89
C LEU A 33 10.30 -5.09 27.64
N VAL A 34 10.15 -6.41 27.71
CA VAL A 34 9.43 -7.17 26.69
C VAL A 34 7.93 -7.00 26.92
N VAL A 35 7.22 -6.58 25.86
CA VAL A 35 5.77 -6.41 25.88
C VAL A 35 5.13 -7.50 25.03
N LYS A 36 4.15 -8.22 25.60
CA LYS A 36 3.28 -9.14 24.86
C LYS A 36 1.82 -8.90 25.22
N VAL A 37 0.91 -9.36 24.35
CA VAL A 37 -0.53 -9.13 24.47
C VAL A 37 -1.25 -10.45 24.61
N LEU A 38 -2.07 -10.59 25.68
CA LEU A 38 -3.04 -11.67 25.79
C LEU A 38 -4.18 -11.41 24.81
N ARG A 39 -4.56 -12.41 24.04
CA ARG A 39 -5.56 -12.27 22.97
C ARG A 39 -6.80 -13.10 23.22
N SER A 40 -7.94 -12.60 22.72
CA SER A 40 -9.24 -13.27 22.84
C SER A 40 -9.26 -14.60 22.06
N PRO A 41 -9.75 -15.69 22.66
CA PRO A 41 -10.06 -16.93 21.94
C PRO A 41 -11.47 -16.91 21.31
N HIS A 42 -12.26 -15.86 21.54
CA HIS A 42 -13.65 -15.73 21.10
C HIS A 42 -13.80 -14.66 20.03
N ALA A 43 -14.70 -14.92 19.08
CA ALA A 43 -15.01 -14.01 17.99
C ALA A 43 -15.88 -12.81 18.44
N ASN A 44 -16.71 -13.01 19.47
CA ASN A 44 -17.55 -11.97 20.05
C ASN A 44 -17.83 -12.32 21.52
N ALA A 45 -17.38 -11.49 22.46
CA ALA A 45 -17.59 -11.75 23.88
C ALA A 45 -17.42 -10.48 24.72
N ASN A 46 -18.14 -10.40 25.84
CA ASN A 46 -17.87 -9.47 26.93
C ASN A 46 -16.91 -10.08 27.92
N ILE A 47 -15.92 -9.32 28.39
CA ILE A 47 -15.04 -9.71 29.48
C ILE A 47 -15.74 -9.37 30.78
N LEU A 48 -16.10 -10.40 31.55
CA LEU A 48 -16.75 -10.26 32.88
C LEU A 48 -15.73 -9.98 33.97
N SER A 49 -14.57 -10.63 33.93
CA SER A 49 -13.48 -10.42 34.88
C SER A 49 -12.13 -10.91 34.31
N ILE A 50 -11.04 -10.28 34.76
CA ILE A 50 -9.67 -10.69 34.47
C ILE A 50 -8.92 -10.82 35.80
N LYS A 51 -8.38 -12.01 36.12
CA LYS A 51 -7.58 -12.25 37.31
C LYS A 51 -6.11 -12.13 37.00
N THR A 52 -5.48 -11.03 37.40
CA THR A 52 -4.08 -10.69 37.10
C THR A 52 -3.13 -10.82 38.27
N ASP A 53 -3.62 -11.00 39.52
CA ASP A 53 -2.79 -10.96 40.74
C ASP A 53 -1.65 -11.98 40.74
N ALA A 54 -1.90 -13.19 40.23
CA ALA A 54 -0.87 -14.22 40.14
C ALA A 54 0.19 -13.86 39.07
N ALA A 55 -0.24 -13.27 37.94
CA ALA A 55 0.65 -12.84 36.88
C ALA A 55 1.56 -11.68 37.32
N LYS A 56 1.02 -10.72 38.07
CA LYS A 56 1.79 -9.58 38.63
C LYS A 56 2.87 -10.05 39.64
N LYS A 57 2.74 -11.24 40.21
CA LYS A 57 3.70 -11.82 41.18
C LYS A 57 4.79 -12.68 40.52
N VAL A 58 4.75 -12.90 39.23
CA VAL A 58 5.81 -13.62 38.53
C VAL A 58 7.09 -12.79 38.59
N PRO A 59 8.23 -13.35 39.07
CA PRO A 59 9.49 -12.62 39.09
C PRO A 59 9.87 -12.08 37.71
N GLY A 60 10.28 -10.84 37.65
CA GLY A 60 10.62 -10.13 36.40
C GLY A 60 9.46 -9.45 35.70
N ILE A 61 8.21 -9.57 36.18
CA ILE A 61 7.07 -8.83 35.67
C ILE A 61 7.05 -7.42 36.26
N GLU A 62 7.02 -6.42 35.38
CA GLU A 62 6.89 -5.01 35.71
C GLU A 62 5.43 -4.57 35.80
N ALA A 63 4.62 -4.95 34.82
CA ALA A 63 3.21 -4.55 34.79
C ALA A 63 2.32 -5.55 34.04
N VAL A 64 1.06 -5.57 34.45
CA VAL A 64 -0.04 -6.24 33.74
C VAL A 64 -1.22 -5.25 33.69
N TYR A 65 -1.63 -4.87 32.48
CA TYR A 65 -2.71 -3.93 32.25
C TYR A 65 -3.90 -4.59 31.58
N THR A 66 -5.09 -4.14 31.95
CA THR A 66 -6.38 -4.58 31.42
C THR A 66 -7.17 -3.41 30.86
N TRP A 67 -8.37 -3.64 30.35
CA TRP A 67 -9.25 -2.58 29.87
C TRP A 67 -9.59 -1.51 30.95
N GLU A 68 -9.47 -1.83 32.24
CA GLU A 68 -9.66 -0.89 33.34
C GLU A 68 -8.50 0.11 33.52
N ASP A 69 -7.33 -0.19 32.98
CA ASP A 69 -6.09 0.59 33.17
C ASP A 69 -5.83 1.56 32.02
N VAL A 70 -6.51 1.40 30.88
CA VAL A 70 -6.27 2.16 29.64
C VAL A 70 -7.28 3.31 29.46
N PRO A 71 -6.94 4.34 28.66
CA PRO A 71 -7.89 5.38 28.30
C PRO A 71 -9.12 4.82 27.56
N THR A 72 -10.29 5.40 27.83
CA THR A 72 -11.57 4.92 27.27
C THR A 72 -11.96 5.57 25.94
N GLN A 73 -11.21 6.59 25.47
CA GLN A 73 -11.48 7.20 24.18
C GLN A 73 -11.21 6.24 23.03
N ARG A 74 -12.05 6.33 21.99
CA ARG A 74 -11.87 5.55 20.77
C ARG A 74 -11.00 6.29 19.78
N PHE A 75 -10.27 5.55 18.99
CA PHE A 75 -9.41 6.03 17.91
C PHE A 75 -9.55 5.11 16.69
N THR A 76 -9.00 5.51 15.55
CA THR A 76 -8.81 4.64 14.39
C THR A 76 -7.35 4.24 14.26
N MET A 77 -7.09 3.02 13.76
CA MET A 77 -5.72 2.57 13.46
C MET A 77 -5.23 3.05 12.09
N ALA A 78 -6.13 3.51 11.22
CA ALA A 78 -5.80 3.89 9.85
C ALA A 78 -4.94 5.15 9.79
N GLY A 79 -3.79 5.04 9.15
CA GLY A 79 -2.90 6.16 8.91
C GLY A 79 -3.09 6.75 7.52
N GLN A 80 -4.03 7.69 7.41
CA GLN A 80 -4.31 8.46 6.21
C GLN A 80 -4.49 9.95 6.54
N THR A 81 -5.25 10.66 5.73
CA THR A 81 -5.60 12.07 5.89
C THR A 81 -6.21 12.43 7.26
N TYR A 82 -6.50 13.71 7.46
CA TYR A 82 -7.30 14.21 8.59
C TYR A 82 -8.28 15.27 8.07
N PRO A 83 -9.59 15.21 8.44
CA PRO A 83 -10.21 14.15 9.25
C PRO A 83 -10.17 12.78 8.56
N GLU A 84 -10.00 11.72 9.37
CA GLU A 84 -9.97 10.36 8.84
C GLU A 84 -11.36 9.95 8.34
N PRO A 85 -11.48 9.35 7.14
CA PRO A 85 -12.72 8.75 6.68
C PRO A 85 -13.09 7.48 7.47
N SER A 86 -12.12 6.88 8.16
CA SER A 86 -12.28 5.68 8.98
C SER A 86 -12.96 5.98 10.31
N PRO A 87 -13.87 5.11 10.80
CA PRO A 87 -14.50 5.29 12.09
C PRO A 87 -13.52 5.24 13.27
N TYR A 88 -13.87 5.96 14.33
CA TYR A 88 -13.24 5.88 15.65
C TYR A 88 -13.96 4.79 16.45
N ASP A 89 -13.53 3.57 16.32
CA ASP A 89 -14.21 2.36 16.79
C ASP A 89 -13.36 1.51 17.73
N ARG A 90 -12.05 1.79 17.89
CA ARG A 90 -11.10 1.00 18.65
C ARG A 90 -10.62 1.70 19.92
N GLN A 91 -10.39 0.90 20.99
CA GLN A 91 -9.65 1.28 22.19
C GLN A 91 -8.33 0.50 22.26
N ILE A 92 -7.39 0.90 23.13
CA ILE A 92 -6.13 0.14 23.35
C ILE A 92 -6.46 -1.29 23.83
N LEU A 93 -7.33 -1.40 24.82
CA LEU A 93 -7.98 -2.62 25.29
C LEU A 93 -9.46 -2.29 25.53
N ASP A 94 -10.36 -3.19 25.13
CA ASP A 94 -11.80 -3.02 25.29
C ASP A 94 -12.37 -4.17 26.14
N GLN A 95 -13.42 -3.90 26.90
CA GLN A 95 -14.17 -4.93 27.62
C GLN A 95 -14.93 -5.86 26.66
N HIS A 96 -15.31 -5.34 25.47
CA HIS A 96 -15.95 -6.10 24.42
C HIS A 96 -14.91 -6.50 23.36
N VAL A 97 -14.64 -7.79 23.24
CA VAL A 97 -13.75 -8.36 22.20
C VAL A 97 -14.58 -8.77 20.99
N ARG A 98 -14.07 -8.48 19.77
CA ARG A 98 -14.85 -8.53 18.53
C ARG A 98 -14.34 -9.52 17.49
N TYR A 99 -13.16 -10.11 17.70
CA TYR A 99 -12.63 -11.19 16.86
C TYR A 99 -11.67 -12.08 17.62
N VAL A 100 -11.40 -13.29 17.11
CA VAL A 100 -10.38 -14.19 17.69
C VAL A 100 -9.00 -13.62 17.41
N GLY A 101 -8.34 -13.10 18.43
CA GLY A 101 -7.07 -12.36 18.31
C GLY A 101 -7.12 -10.93 18.85
N ASP A 102 -8.30 -10.44 19.21
CA ASP A 102 -8.48 -9.11 19.81
C ASP A 102 -7.71 -8.95 21.13
N PRO A 103 -7.07 -7.82 21.41
CA PRO A 103 -6.27 -7.64 22.62
C PRO A 103 -7.13 -7.63 23.89
N VAL A 104 -6.69 -8.36 24.91
CA VAL A 104 -7.39 -8.53 26.21
C VAL A 104 -6.60 -7.94 27.37
N ALA A 105 -5.27 -8.16 27.39
CA ALA A 105 -4.40 -7.62 28.42
C ALA A 105 -2.98 -7.42 27.88
N ILE A 106 -2.27 -6.42 28.42
CA ILE A 106 -0.87 -6.14 28.10
C ILE A 106 -0.02 -6.63 29.27
N VAL A 107 1.02 -7.40 28.99
CA VAL A 107 2.01 -7.87 29.98
C VAL A 107 3.38 -7.33 29.60
N ALA A 108 4.06 -6.71 30.55
CA ALA A 108 5.42 -6.18 30.40
C ALA A 108 6.35 -6.76 31.47
N GLY A 109 7.52 -7.21 31.08
CA GLY A 109 8.50 -7.80 31.96
C GLY A 109 9.92 -7.77 31.40
N GLU A 110 10.90 -8.18 32.20
CA GLU A 110 12.34 -8.09 31.91
C GLU A 110 12.78 -8.98 30.73
N ASN A 111 12.05 -10.07 30.46
CA ASN A 111 12.37 -11.00 29.38
C ASN A 111 11.14 -11.79 28.91
N GLU A 112 11.28 -12.50 27.78
CA GLU A 112 10.18 -13.28 27.21
C GLU A 112 9.70 -14.39 28.12
N GLU A 113 10.58 -15.07 28.85
CA GLU A 113 10.24 -16.20 29.70
C GLU A 113 9.25 -15.80 30.82
N CYS A 114 9.55 -14.71 31.53
CA CYS A 114 8.68 -14.22 32.60
C CYS A 114 7.33 -13.73 32.04
N VAL A 115 7.34 -13.04 30.88
CA VAL A 115 6.13 -12.55 30.21
C VAL A 115 5.25 -13.71 29.73
N ASP A 116 5.83 -14.73 29.10
CA ASP A 116 5.09 -15.92 28.64
C ASP A 116 4.51 -16.73 29.80
N LYS A 117 5.22 -16.81 30.93
CA LYS A 117 4.72 -17.45 32.14
C LYS A 117 3.55 -16.65 32.72
N ALA A 118 3.65 -15.34 32.78
CA ALA A 118 2.57 -14.48 33.27
C ALA A 118 1.32 -14.59 32.39
N LEU A 119 1.47 -14.55 31.06
CA LEU A 119 0.35 -14.69 30.11
C LEU A 119 -0.44 -16.00 30.32
N LYS A 120 0.26 -17.11 30.55
CA LYS A 120 -0.36 -18.44 30.74
C LYS A 120 -1.21 -18.56 32.02
N ILE A 121 -0.94 -17.76 33.04
CA ILE A 121 -1.64 -17.84 34.34
C ILE A 121 -2.75 -16.81 34.51
N ILE A 122 -2.85 -15.81 33.61
CA ILE A 122 -3.99 -14.90 33.59
C ILE A 122 -5.26 -15.67 33.26
N LYS A 123 -6.29 -15.49 34.09
CA LYS A 123 -7.59 -16.12 33.88
C LYS A 123 -8.62 -15.07 33.53
N VAL A 124 -9.29 -15.27 32.39
CA VAL A 124 -10.35 -14.39 31.91
C VAL A 124 -11.68 -15.14 31.93
N GLN A 125 -12.71 -14.50 32.44
CA GLN A 125 -14.07 -14.98 32.36
C GLN A 125 -14.81 -14.20 31.29
N TYR A 126 -15.36 -14.90 30.31
CA TYR A 126 -16.10 -14.32 29.19
C TYR A 126 -17.58 -14.67 29.23
N GLU A 127 -18.40 -13.72 28.82
CA GLU A 127 -19.74 -13.97 28.32
C GLU A 127 -19.66 -14.03 26.80
N VAL A 128 -19.76 -15.21 26.22
CA VAL A 128 -19.65 -15.42 24.80
C VAL A 128 -20.95 -15.02 24.11
N LEU A 129 -20.85 -14.17 23.09
CA LEU A 129 -21.98 -13.63 22.34
C LEU A 129 -22.05 -14.28 20.94
N PRO A 130 -23.25 -14.24 20.29
CA PRO A 130 -23.34 -14.59 18.88
C PRO A 130 -22.44 -13.73 18.01
N ALA A 131 -21.85 -14.30 16.95
CA ALA A 131 -20.88 -13.63 16.09
C ALA A 131 -21.30 -13.67 14.61
N ILE A 132 -21.05 -12.59 13.88
CA ILE A 132 -21.20 -12.50 12.45
C ILE A 132 -19.87 -12.87 11.79
N LEU A 133 -19.76 -14.08 11.26
CA LEU A 133 -18.57 -14.57 10.56
C LEU A 133 -18.74 -14.52 9.03
N ASP A 134 -19.97 -14.43 8.53
CA ASP A 134 -20.32 -14.30 7.11
C ASP A 134 -20.73 -12.84 6.86
N PHE A 135 -19.86 -12.09 6.17
CA PHE A 135 -20.06 -10.66 5.94
C PHE A 135 -21.27 -10.34 5.04
N HIS A 136 -21.74 -11.29 4.24
CA HIS A 136 -22.97 -11.13 3.45
C HIS A 136 -24.22 -10.95 4.33
N LYS A 137 -24.16 -11.40 5.59
CA LYS A 137 -25.25 -11.27 6.57
C LYS A 137 -25.05 -10.11 7.54
N ALA A 138 -24.03 -9.30 7.37
CA ALA A 138 -23.64 -8.30 8.35
C ALA A 138 -24.51 -7.03 8.30
N LYS A 139 -24.78 -6.54 7.09
CA LYS A 139 -25.59 -5.33 6.90
C LYS A 139 -26.99 -5.52 7.46
N ASP A 140 -27.45 -4.56 8.27
CA ASP A 140 -28.78 -4.56 8.90
C ASP A 140 -29.06 -5.77 9.79
N ASN A 141 -28.01 -6.44 10.31
CA ASN A 141 -28.14 -7.57 11.24
C ASN A 141 -28.51 -7.09 12.64
N GLU A 142 -29.30 -7.87 13.38
CA GLU A 142 -29.66 -7.60 14.77
C GLU A 142 -28.46 -7.65 15.72
N ILE A 143 -27.45 -8.47 15.42
CA ILE A 143 -26.17 -8.52 16.13
C ILE A 143 -25.33 -7.34 15.66
N LEU A 144 -24.97 -6.45 16.59
CA LEU A 144 -24.12 -5.29 16.29
C LEU A 144 -22.67 -5.57 16.73
N VAL A 145 -21.73 -5.35 15.81
CA VAL A 145 -20.29 -5.44 16.12
C VAL A 145 -19.84 -4.26 16.99
N HIS A 146 -20.44 -3.09 16.75
CA HIS A 146 -20.20 -1.84 17.50
C HIS A 146 -21.51 -1.27 18.05
N PRO A 147 -22.03 -1.80 19.18
CA PRO A 147 -23.25 -1.28 19.79
C PRO A 147 -23.05 0.01 20.60
N GLU A 148 -21.80 0.39 20.93
CA GLU A 148 -21.46 1.47 21.82
C GLU A 148 -21.80 2.86 21.29
N GLU A 149 -22.20 3.78 22.19
CA GLU A 149 -22.61 5.15 21.85
C GLU A 149 -21.42 6.08 21.56
N ASN A 150 -20.23 5.77 22.08
CA ASN A 150 -19.02 6.58 21.85
C ASN A 150 -18.29 6.25 20.54
N TRP A 151 -18.86 5.37 19.72
CA TRP A 151 -18.47 5.21 18.33
C TRP A 151 -18.76 6.47 17.52
N LYS A 152 -17.89 6.85 16.59
CA LYS A 152 -18.11 8.01 15.73
C LYS A 152 -17.38 7.90 14.40
N ALA A 153 -17.92 8.50 13.35
CA ALA A 153 -17.27 8.78 12.08
C ALA A 153 -17.10 10.31 11.94
N LEU A 154 -15.97 10.75 11.42
CA LEU A 154 -15.65 12.17 11.23
C LEU A 154 -16.02 12.68 9.84
N CYS A 155 -16.15 11.77 8.85
CA CYS A 155 -16.45 12.08 7.47
C CYS A 155 -17.82 11.51 7.05
N PRO A 156 -18.53 12.16 6.10
CA PRO A 156 -19.83 11.71 5.62
C PRO A 156 -19.69 10.56 4.60
N VAL A 157 -19.15 9.42 5.03
CA VAL A 157 -18.94 8.23 4.19
C VAL A 157 -20.09 7.22 4.24
N GLY A 158 -21.25 7.62 4.81
CA GLY A 158 -22.40 6.73 4.98
C GLY A 158 -22.23 5.69 6.08
N ALA A 159 -21.33 5.93 7.03
CA ALA A 159 -21.06 5.04 8.17
C ALA A 159 -22.23 5.04 9.17
N ASP A 160 -22.65 3.86 9.62
CA ASP A 160 -23.73 3.66 10.59
C ASP A 160 -23.50 2.35 11.37
N ASN A 161 -23.04 2.47 12.62
CA ASN A 161 -22.76 1.31 13.46
C ASN A 161 -24.04 0.52 13.83
N LYS A 162 -25.20 1.13 13.81
CA LYS A 162 -26.48 0.45 14.08
C LYS A 162 -26.96 -0.41 12.93
N ARG A 163 -26.34 -0.29 11.77
CA ARG A 163 -26.56 -1.08 10.57
C ARG A 163 -25.37 -1.98 10.23
N ASN A 164 -24.34 -2.02 11.08
CA ASN A 164 -23.04 -2.62 10.81
C ASN A 164 -22.36 -2.08 9.55
N LEU A 165 -22.57 -0.81 9.20
CA LEU A 165 -21.96 -0.14 8.06
C LEU A 165 -20.75 0.70 8.49
N VAL A 166 -19.61 0.41 7.88
CA VAL A 166 -18.38 1.23 7.94
C VAL A 166 -18.46 2.37 6.92
N ALA A 167 -19.01 2.08 5.75
CA ALA A 167 -19.27 3.05 4.70
C ALA A 167 -20.30 2.52 3.71
N THR A 168 -21.00 3.41 3.02
CA THR A 168 -21.86 3.12 1.87
C THR A 168 -21.89 4.33 0.95
N GLY A 169 -21.99 4.12 -0.35
CA GLY A 169 -22.05 5.21 -1.31
C GLY A 169 -22.36 4.78 -2.72
N THR A 170 -22.70 5.77 -3.53
CA THR A 170 -22.92 5.62 -4.98
C THR A 170 -22.40 6.85 -5.70
N SER A 171 -21.72 6.62 -6.82
CA SER A 171 -21.28 7.65 -7.77
C SER A 171 -21.52 7.18 -9.19
N GLY A 172 -21.53 8.10 -10.16
CA GLY A 172 -21.73 7.71 -11.55
C GLY A 172 -21.79 8.91 -12.50
N TYR A 173 -21.84 8.60 -13.79
CA TYR A 173 -21.96 9.54 -14.88
C TYR A 173 -22.94 8.98 -15.94
N GLY A 174 -23.79 9.83 -16.49
CA GLY A 174 -24.81 9.43 -17.46
C GLY A 174 -25.94 8.56 -16.88
N ASP A 175 -26.84 8.09 -17.75
CA ASP A 175 -27.94 7.19 -17.38
C ASP A 175 -27.61 5.75 -17.78
N VAL A 176 -27.04 4.99 -16.84
CA VAL A 176 -26.59 3.61 -17.06
C VAL A 176 -27.73 2.71 -17.53
N GLU A 177 -28.93 2.86 -16.95
CA GLU A 177 -30.08 1.99 -17.29
C GLU A 177 -30.63 2.28 -18.70
N ALA A 178 -30.61 3.55 -19.12
CA ALA A 178 -30.96 3.92 -20.47
C ALA A 178 -29.96 3.33 -21.49
N VAL A 179 -28.66 3.46 -21.22
CA VAL A 179 -27.62 2.91 -22.11
C VAL A 179 -27.67 1.38 -22.19
N PHE A 180 -27.90 0.69 -21.06
CA PHE A 180 -28.04 -0.78 -21.06
C PHE A 180 -29.17 -1.28 -21.93
N LYS A 181 -30.32 -0.56 -22.00
CA LYS A 181 -31.43 -0.93 -22.86
C LYS A 181 -31.10 -0.96 -24.36
N ASP A 182 -30.14 -0.12 -24.76
CA ASP A 182 -29.67 -0.01 -26.13
C ASP A 182 -28.44 -0.90 -26.44
N CYS A 183 -27.92 -1.64 -25.44
CA CYS A 183 -26.84 -2.57 -25.66
C CYS A 183 -27.33 -3.89 -26.27
N GLU A 184 -26.52 -4.43 -27.20
CA GLU A 184 -26.83 -5.70 -27.87
C GLU A 184 -26.32 -6.92 -27.09
N VAL A 185 -25.29 -6.71 -26.25
CA VAL A 185 -24.62 -7.76 -25.46
C VAL A 185 -24.43 -7.27 -24.03
N MET A 186 -24.80 -8.13 -23.09
CA MET A 186 -24.64 -7.88 -21.67
C MET A 186 -23.81 -8.98 -21.03
N VAL A 187 -22.93 -8.57 -20.10
CA VAL A 187 -22.27 -9.45 -19.14
C VAL A 187 -22.67 -8.96 -17.75
N GLU A 188 -23.19 -9.85 -16.92
CA GLU A 188 -23.52 -9.57 -15.52
C GLU A 188 -23.00 -10.74 -14.69
N GLU A 189 -22.00 -10.46 -13.84
CA GLU A 189 -21.32 -11.50 -13.07
C GLU A 189 -20.83 -10.94 -11.73
N THR A 190 -20.74 -11.82 -10.75
CA THR A 190 -20.21 -11.53 -9.43
C THR A 190 -18.88 -12.27 -9.22
N TYR A 191 -17.88 -11.53 -8.76
CA TYR A 191 -16.52 -12.01 -8.52
C TYR A 191 -16.17 -11.91 -7.04
N HIS A 192 -15.57 -12.96 -6.48
CA HIS A 192 -15.22 -13.03 -5.08
C HIS A 192 -13.70 -13.10 -4.90
N VAL A 193 -13.14 -12.15 -4.18
CA VAL A 193 -11.72 -12.07 -3.85
C VAL A 193 -11.56 -12.27 -2.35
N LYS A 194 -10.97 -13.39 -1.96
CA LYS A 194 -10.66 -13.69 -0.56
C LYS A 194 -9.62 -12.75 0.02
N ALA A 195 -9.64 -12.60 1.34
CA ALA A 195 -8.57 -11.92 2.06
C ALA A 195 -7.25 -12.68 1.96
N ASP A 196 -6.14 -11.94 1.85
CA ASP A 196 -4.77 -12.44 1.83
C ASP A 196 -3.84 -11.57 2.69
N GLN A 197 -2.71 -12.13 3.14
CA GLN A 197 -1.75 -11.49 4.03
C GLN A 197 -0.64 -10.80 3.24
N GLN A 198 -0.19 -9.63 3.71
CA GLN A 198 0.96 -8.93 3.14
C GLN A 198 2.27 -9.72 3.28
N ALA A 199 2.35 -10.59 4.27
CA ALA A 199 3.44 -11.54 4.52
C ALA A 199 4.84 -10.91 4.46
N MET A 200 4.99 -9.62 4.88
CA MET A 200 6.27 -8.94 4.92
C MET A 200 7.29 -9.73 5.76
N MET A 201 8.55 -9.75 5.34
CA MET A 201 9.63 -10.51 6.00
C MET A 201 9.80 -10.06 7.45
N GLU A 202 9.89 -8.76 7.69
CA GLU A 202 9.91 -8.16 9.02
C GLU A 202 8.47 -8.05 9.56
N THR A 203 8.21 -8.72 10.68
CA THR A 203 6.94 -8.63 11.41
C THR A 203 6.76 -7.25 12.05
N PHE A 204 5.59 -6.95 12.61
CA PHE A 204 5.36 -5.70 13.35
C PHE A 204 6.28 -5.62 14.57
N ARG A 205 6.92 -4.46 14.75
CA ARG A 205 7.79 -4.22 15.91
C ARG A 205 7.94 -2.73 16.20
N THR A 206 7.97 -2.42 17.48
CA THR A 206 8.08 -1.05 17.99
C THR A 206 8.82 -1.05 19.31
N CYS A 207 9.74 -0.11 19.47
CA CYS A 207 10.43 0.20 20.73
C CYS A 207 10.05 1.61 21.17
N CYS A 208 9.81 1.79 22.46
CA CYS A 208 9.48 3.08 23.07
C CYS A 208 10.37 3.35 24.28
N PHE A 209 10.74 4.62 24.47
CA PHE A 209 11.49 5.10 25.65
C PHE A 209 11.21 6.58 25.92
N MET A 210 11.41 7.01 27.16
CA MET A 210 11.29 8.42 27.53
C MET A 210 12.66 9.12 27.34
N ASP A 211 12.65 10.33 26.77
CA ASP A 211 13.84 11.16 26.69
C ASP A 211 14.03 12.02 27.97
N ALA A 212 15.15 12.74 28.03
CA ALA A 212 15.48 13.60 29.16
C ALA A 212 14.50 14.78 29.34
N TYR A 213 13.69 15.10 28.33
CA TYR A 213 12.69 16.16 28.36
C TYR A 213 11.27 15.63 28.71
N GLY A 214 11.14 14.36 29.07
CA GLY A 214 9.88 13.72 29.40
C GLY A 214 8.97 13.55 28.17
N ARG A 215 9.56 13.32 27.01
CA ARG A 215 8.83 13.00 25.78
C ARG A 215 8.94 11.50 25.47
N LEU A 216 7.86 10.95 24.97
CA LEU A 216 7.78 9.57 24.50
C LEU A 216 8.41 9.48 23.11
N ASN A 217 9.54 8.78 23.00
CA ASN A 217 10.15 8.42 21.72
C ASN A 217 9.65 7.05 21.29
N VAL A 218 9.20 6.98 20.04
CA VAL A 218 8.65 5.77 19.42
C VAL A 218 9.47 5.45 18.19
N VAL A 219 10.23 4.37 18.23
CA VAL A 219 11.00 3.84 17.10
C VAL A 219 10.22 2.68 16.53
N SER A 220 9.61 2.86 15.37
CA SER A 220 8.70 1.87 14.79
C SER A 220 9.03 1.54 13.35
N SER A 221 8.83 0.28 12.98
CA SER A 221 8.81 -0.18 11.61
C SER A 221 7.47 0.23 10.96
N THR A 222 7.35 1.50 10.57
CA THR A 222 6.12 2.12 10.07
C THR A 222 6.33 2.91 8.78
N GLN A 223 5.29 2.95 7.94
CA GLN A 223 5.25 3.74 6.70
C GLN A 223 4.82 5.21 6.94
N ILE A 224 4.34 5.56 8.16
CA ILE A 224 3.49 6.73 8.42
C ILE A 224 3.83 7.43 9.73
N VAL A 225 5.08 7.85 9.94
CA VAL A 225 5.56 8.37 11.24
C VAL A 225 4.68 9.51 11.81
N PHE A 226 4.22 10.45 10.96
CA PHE A 226 3.38 11.57 11.39
C PHE A 226 1.97 11.12 11.80
N HIS A 227 1.40 10.12 11.13
CA HIS A 227 0.11 9.55 11.52
C HIS A 227 0.23 8.69 12.78
N VAL A 228 1.34 7.92 12.95
CA VAL A 228 1.60 7.22 14.22
C VAL A 228 1.61 8.20 15.39
N ARG A 229 2.30 9.35 15.26
CA ARG A 229 2.29 10.40 16.29
C ARG A 229 0.87 10.89 16.61
N ARG A 230 0.05 11.14 15.58
CA ARG A 230 -1.34 11.58 15.75
C ARG A 230 -2.20 10.52 16.43
N ILE A 231 -2.13 9.28 15.96
CA ILE A 231 -2.93 8.16 16.48
C ILE A 231 -2.55 7.83 17.93
N LEU A 232 -1.25 7.80 18.25
CA LEU A 232 -0.80 7.61 19.64
C LEU A 232 -1.24 8.76 20.55
N SER A 233 -1.21 9.99 20.06
CA SER A 233 -1.75 11.15 20.81
C SER A 233 -3.24 10.95 21.15
N ASN A 234 -4.03 10.50 20.18
CA ASN A 234 -5.45 10.20 20.39
C ASN A 234 -5.64 9.01 21.34
N ALA A 235 -4.95 7.90 21.13
CA ALA A 235 -5.08 6.67 21.91
C ALA A 235 -4.66 6.85 23.37
N LEU A 236 -3.56 7.58 23.61
CA LEU A 236 -3.01 7.81 24.95
C LEU A 236 -3.64 9.02 25.65
N GLY A 237 -4.35 9.90 24.92
CA GLY A 237 -4.89 11.14 25.46
C GLY A 237 -3.83 12.17 25.84
N ILE A 238 -2.70 12.21 25.15
CA ILE A 238 -1.58 13.11 25.43
C ILE A 238 -1.27 14.03 24.22
N PRO A 239 -0.70 15.23 24.44
CA PRO A 239 -0.39 16.14 23.35
C PRO A 239 0.62 15.54 22.35
N LYS A 240 0.45 15.82 21.05
CA LYS A 240 1.40 15.42 19.98
C LYS A 240 2.84 15.88 20.25
N SER A 241 3.02 17.05 20.89
CA SER A 241 4.32 17.58 21.29
C SER A 241 5.08 16.73 22.31
N LYS A 242 4.38 15.83 23.00
CA LYS A 242 4.97 14.84 23.92
C LYS A 242 5.41 13.55 23.24
N ILE A 243 5.23 13.43 21.92
CA ILE A 243 5.53 12.21 21.16
C ILE A 243 6.47 12.57 20.00
N ARG A 244 7.60 11.85 19.91
CA ARG A 244 8.47 11.80 18.73
C ARG A 244 8.38 10.41 18.13
N VAL A 245 8.21 10.32 16.81
CA VAL A 245 8.20 9.05 16.08
C VAL A 245 9.31 9.07 15.03
N SER A 246 10.11 8.05 15.01
CA SER A 246 11.11 7.82 13.98
C SER A 246 11.07 6.41 13.45
N LYS A 247 11.48 6.22 12.20
CA LYS A 247 11.61 4.91 11.59
C LYS A 247 13.07 4.53 11.38
N PRO A 248 13.48 3.32 11.76
CA PRO A 248 14.74 2.73 11.31
C PRO A 248 14.58 2.11 9.93
N ARG A 249 15.46 1.20 9.53
CA ARG A 249 15.24 0.37 8.33
C ARG A 249 13.98 -0.48 8.48
N ILE A 250 13.20 -0.62 7.40
CA ILE A 250 11.95 -1.38 7.37
C ILE A 250 12.12 -2.58 6.42
N GLY A 251 11.82 -3.78 6.93
CA GLY A 251 11.92 -5.05 6.21
C GLY A 251 10.64 -5.44 5.48
N GLY A 252 10.09 -4.52 4.66
CA GLY A 252 8.85 -4.68 3.93
C GLY A 252 7.64 -4.15 4.69
N GLY A 253 6.65 -3.66 3.95
CA GLY A 253 5.40 -3.13 4.49
C GLY A 253 4.20 -3.54 3.66
N PHE A 254 4.23 -3.27 2.37
CA PHE A 254 3.16 -3.55 1.40
C PHE A 254 1.78 -3.02 1.78
N GLY A 255 1.73 -1.99 2.65
CA GLY A 255 0.51 -1.43 3.22
C GLY A 255 0.22 -1.89 4.66
N ALA A 256 0.71 -3.05 5.12
CA ALA A 256 0.48 -3.53 6.49
C ALA A 256 0.87 -2.51 7.57
N LYS A 257 1.98 -1.79 7.34
CA LYS A 257 2.54 -0.81 8.26
C LYS A 257 2.02 0.63 8.04
N GLN A 258 0.90 0.74 7.31
CA GLN A 258 0.10 1.96 7.18
C GLN A 258 -0.98 2.05 8.29
N SER A 259 -1.17 1.00 9.07
CA SER A 259 -2.01 0.99 10.28
C SER A 259 -1.12 0.93 11.53
N VAL A 260 -1.61 1.54 12.62
CA VAL A 260 -0.97 1.47 13.96
C VAL A 260 -1.38 0.17 14.64
N VAL A 261 -0.66 -0.91 14.35
CA VAL A 261 -1.01 -2.28 14.78
C VAL A 261 -0.42 -2.63 16.15
N ALA A 262 0.87 -2.39 16.34
CA ALA A 262 1.61 -2.79 17.53
C ALA A 262 2.06 -1.62 18.42
N GLU A 263 2.15 -0.43 17.87
CA GLU A 263 2.75 0.75 18.48
C GLU A 263 2.10 1.19 19.78
N VAL A 264 0.78 1.07 19.87
CA VAL A 264 0.00 1.52 21.05
C VAL A 264 0.38 0.79 22.34
N PHE A 265 0.80 -0.47 22.25
CA PHE A 265 1.07 -1.29 23.43
C PHE A 265 2.37 -0.89 24.15
N PRO A 266 3.55 -0.87 23.52
CA PRO A 266 4.76 -0.41 24.18
C PRO A 266 4.71 1.09 24.47
N ALA A 267 4.05 1.90 23.65
CA ALA A 267 3.84 3.32 23.92
C ALA A 267 3.08 3.55 25.23
N PHE A 268 2.01 2.80 25.46
CA PHE A 268 1.24 2.84 26.71
C PHE A 268 2.08 2.36 27.91
N VAL A 269 2.79 1.23 27.79
CA VAL A 269 3.65 0.69 28.84
C VAL A 269 4.73 1.70 29.24
N THR A 270 5.47 2.24 28.26
CA THR A 270 6.54 3.22 28.52
C THR A 270 5.98 4.50 29.13
N TRP A 271 4.83 5.00 28.65
CA TRP A 271 4.20 6.20 29.21
C TRP A 271 3.77 6.03 30.67
N LYS A 272 3.31 4.80 31.05
CA LYS A 272 2.89 4.50 32.42
C LYS A 272 4.03 4.17 33.37
N THR A 273 5.04 3.46 32.91
CA THR A 273 6.15 2.97 33.77
C THR A 273 7.36 3.90 33.78
N GLY A 274 7.53 4.75 32.76
CA GLY A 274 8.74 5.52 32.52
C GLY A 274 9.94 4.67 32.01
N LYS A 275 9.77 3.35 31.87
CA LYS A 275 10.82 2.41 31.44
C LYS A 275 10.75 2.18 29.92
N PRO A 276 11.90 1.92 29.27
CA PRO A 276 11.90 1.50 27.88
C PRO A 276 11.12 0.21 27.71
N SER A 277 10.40 0.08 26.61
CA SER A 277 9.67 -1.16 26.31
C SER A 277 9.62 -1.46 24.82
N MET A 278 9.53 -2.72 24.45
CA MET A 278 9.54 -3.18 23.07
C MET A 278 8.55 -4.32 22.87
N ILE A 279 7.85 -4.26 21.74
CA ILE A 279 7.03 -5.36 21.24
C ILE A 279 7.57 -5.84 19.89
N ILE A 280 7.65 -7.17 19.73
CA ILE A 280 7.97 -7.82 18.45
C ILE A 280 6.92 -8.91 18.24
N TYR A 281 6.11 -8.78 17.19
CA TYR A 281 5.16 -9.84 16.84
C TYR A 281 5.90 -11.04 16.26
N SER A 282 5.56 -12.22 16.74
CA SER A 282 5.86 -13.46 16.03
C SER A 282 5.16 -13.48 14.65
N ARG A 283 5.56 -14.41 13.78
CA ARG A 283 4.86 -14.61 12.50
C ARG A 283 3.39 -14.94 12.73
N GLN A 284 3.09 -15.77 13.72
CA GLN A 284 1.73 -16.13 14.05
C GLN A 284 0.90 -14.91 14.50
N GLU A 285 1.45 -14.07 15.37
CA GLU A 285 0.77 -12.82 15.78
C GLU A 285 0.57 -11.88 14.59
N SER A 286 1.57 -11.74 13.70
CA SER A 286 1.43 -10.94 12.48
C SER A 286 0.34 -11.44 11.54
N GLN A 287 0.00 -12.73 11.59
CA GLN A 287 -1.09 -13.32 10.79
C GLN A 287 -2.45 -13.29 11.48
N THR A 288 -2.49 -13.29 12.80
CA THR A 288 -3.74 -13.39 13.57
C THR A 288 -4.22 -12.08 14.19
N ALA A 289 -3.39 -11.05 14.20
CA ALA A 289 -3.67 -9.77 14.85
C ALA A 289 -3.08 -8.59 14.06
N SER A 290 -3.28 -8.61 12.75
CA SER A 290 -2.86 -7.56 11.81
C SER A 290 -4.05 -7.02 11.03
N SER A 291 -3.81 -6.50 9.83
CA SER A 291 -4.80 -5.91 8.94
C SER A 291 -4.57 -6.41 7.51
N PRO A 292 -5.04 -7.62 7.16
CA PRO A 292 -4.90 -8.20 5.82
C PRO A 292 -5.71 -7.44 4.76
N ARG A 293 -5.63 -7.88 3.48
CA ARG A 293 -6.47 -7.39 2.40
C ARG A 293 -7.95 -7.56 2.71
N HIS A 294 -8.77 -6.60 2.33
CA HIS A 294 -10.22 -6.71 2.37
C HIS A 294 -10.73 -7.86 1.50
N GLU A 295 -11.50 -8.79 2.07
CA GLU A 295 -12.33 -9.70 1.30
C GLU A 295 -13.46 -8.90 0.63
N MET A 296 -13.63 -9.08 -0.68
CA MET A 296 -14.62 -8.33 -1.46
C MET A 296 -15.39 -9.23 -2.41
N GLU A 297 -16.66 -8.94 -2.52
CA GLU A 297 -17.50 -9.42 -3.61
C GLU A 297 -17.83 -8.26 -4.54
N VAL A 298 -17.51 -8.39 -5.82
CA VAL A 298 -17.65 -7.35 -6.83
C VAL A 298 -18.57 -7.83 -7.94
N THR A 299 -19.73 -7.21 -8.06
CA THR A 299 -20.69 -7.47 -9.15
C THR A 299 -20.47 -6.45 -10.26
N VAL A 300 -20.27 -6.94 -11.48
CA VAL A 300 -20.06 -6.12 -12.68
C VAL A 300 -21.16 -6.38 -13.66
N ARG A 301 -21.88 -5.32 -14.08
CA ARG A 301 -22.73 -5.28 -15.25
C ARG A 301 -22.03 -4.50 -16.35
N LEU A 302 -21.85 -5.10 -17.51
CA LEU A 302 -21.15 -4.50 -18.64
C LEU A 302 -22.02 -4.62 -19.89
N GLY A 303 -22.32 -3.49 -20.52
CA GLY A 303 -23.12 -3.40 -21.74
C GLY A 303 -22.28 -2.98 -22.94
N ALA A 304 -22.43 -3.71 -24.05
CA ALA A 304 -21.67 -3.48 -25.27
C ALA A 304 -22.50 -3.71 -26.54
N MET A 305 -21.96 -3.23 -27.66
CA MET A 305 -22.44 -3.57 -29.01
C MET A 305 -21.76 -4.85 -29.52
N LYS A 306 -22.34 -5.54 -30.47
CA LYS A 306 -21.74 -6.73 -31.11
C LYS A 306 -20.41 -6.45 -31.80
N ASN A 307 -20.14 -5.22 -32.18
CA ASN A 307 -18.86 -4.82 -32.74
C ASN A 307 -17.74 -4.66 -31.68
N GLY A 308 -18.04 -4.90 -30.40
CA GLY A 308 -17.09 -4.84 -29.30
C GLY A 308 -17.01 -3.48 -28.57
N LYS A 309 -17.77 -2.45 -29.00
CA LYS A 309 -17.79 -1.15 -28.30
C LYS A 309 -18.52 -1.31 -26.96
N ILE A 310 -17.80 -1.09 -25.86
CA ILE A 310 -18.33 -1.03 -24.49
C ILE A 310 -18.98 0.34 -24.29
N ARG A 311 -20.25 0.37 -23.83
CA ARG A 311 -21.01 1.61 -23.69
C ARG A 311 -21.32 1.97 -22.24
N ALA A 312 -21.54 0.96 -21.38
CA ALA A 312 -21.83 1.21 -19.98
C ALA A 312 -21.17 0.15 -19.06
N ILE A 313 -20.75 0.59 -17.90
CA ILE A 313 -20.26 -0.27 -16.81
C ILE A 313 -20.94 0.14 -15.51
N ASP A 314 -21.50 -0.84 -14.79
CA ASP A 314 -22.05 -0.69 -13.45
C ASP A 314 -21.35 -1.68 -12.52
N VAL A 315 -20.76 -1.17 -11.45
CA VAL A 315 -20.00 -1.95 -10.47
C VAL A 315 -20.62 -1.76 -9.09
N TYR A 316 -20.92 -2.88 -8.42
CA TYR A 316 -21.27 -2.89 -7.00
C TYR A 316 -20.25 -3.70 -6.23
N THR A 317 -19.73 -3.14 -5.13
CA THR A 317 -18.77 -3.82 -4.27
C THR A 317 -19.28 -3.94 -2.84
N LEU A 318 -19.36 -5.19 -2.34
CA LEU A 318 -19.56 -5.51 -0.94
C LEU A 318 -18.19 -5.85 -0.33
N SER A 319 -17.75 -5.09 0.68
CA SER A 319 -16.43 -5.22 1.31
C SER A 319 -16.54 -5.60 2.78
N ASN A 320 -15.77 -6.59 3.21
CA ASN A 320 -15.66 -7.01 4.61
C ASN A 320 -14.54 -6.21 5.30
N SER A 321 -14.88 -5.34 6.25
CA SER A 321 -13.91 -4.62 7.06
C SER A 321 -13.43 -5.42 8.29
N GLY A 322 -14.12 -6.51 8.62
CA GLY A 322 -13.87 -7.23 9.85
C GLY A 322 -14.33 -6.47 11.10
N ALA A 323 -13.66 -6.69 12.21
CA ALA A 323 -14.07 -6.18 13.51
C ALA A 323 -13.93 -4.66 13.70
N TYR A 324 -13.12 -4.00 12.88
CA TYR A 324 -12.88 -2.53 12.94
C TYR A 324 -12.84 -1.93 11.54
N GLY A 325 -13.24 -0.67 11.42
CA GLY A 325 -13.42 -0.02 10.13
C GLY A 325 -12.11 0.30 9.38
N GLU A 326 -11.04 0.58 10.10
CA GLU A 326 -9.69 0.86 9.58
C GLU A 326 -9.71 1.59 8.19
N HIS A 327 -9.15 0.97 7.15
CA HIS A 327 -9.07 1.51 5.80
C HIS A 327 -10.31 1.22 4.93
N GLY A 328 -11.39 0.63 5.50
CA GLY A 328 -12.58 0.19 4.75
C GLY A 328 -13.17 1.22 3.79
N PRO A 329 -13.48 2.46 4.24
CA PRO A 329 -14.12 3.47 3.37
C PRO A 329 -13.29 3.82 2.13
N THR A 330 -11.98 3.92 2.27
CA THR A 330 -11.08 4.31 1.18
C THR A 330 -10.70 3.13 0.29
N THR A 331 -10.52 1.94 0.88
CA THR A 331 -10.18 0.73 0.13
C THR A 331 -11.29 0.34 -0.84
N VAL A 332 -12.55 0.34 -0.39
CA VAL A 332 -13.68 -0.03 -1.27
C VAL A 332 -13.83 0.93 -2.44
N GLY A 333 -13.64 2.23 -2.21
CA GLY A 333 -13.74 3.25 -3.26
C GLY A 333 -12.84 2.96 -4.45
N LEU A 334 -11.63 2.44 -4.22
CA LEU A 334 -10.68 2.17 -5.29
C LEU A 334 -11.06 0.94 -6.16
N SER A 335 -11.99 0.09 -5.71
CA SER A 335 -12.46 -1.05 -6.53
C SER A 335 -13.20 -0.60 -7.79
N GLY A 336 -13.99 0.47 -7.74
CA GLY A 336 -14.60 1.11 -8.91
C GLY A 336 -13.70 2.14 -9.56
N HIS A 337 -13.15 3.06 -8.74
CA HIS A 337 -12.40 4.23 -9.15
C HIS A 337 -11.06 3.94 -9.90
N LYS A 338 -10.56 2.69 -9.86
CA LYS A 338 -9.36 2.25 -10.57
C LYS A 338 -9.61 1.16 -11.60
N SER A 339 -10.86 0.71 -11.77
CA SER A 339 -11.21 -0.33 -12.75
C SER A 339 -12.05 0.20 -13.91
N ILE A 340 -13.05 1.03 -13.62
CA ILE A 340 -13.94 1.62 -14.63
C ILE A 340 -13.17 2.54 -15.60
N PRO A 341 -12.24 3.43 -15.15
CA PRO A 341 -11.57 4.39 -16.02
C PRO A 341 -10.74 3.77 -17.13
N LEU A 342 -10.31 2.51 -16.99
CA LEU A 342 -9.59 1.79 -18.05
C LEU A 342 -10.34 1.80 -19.38
N TYR A 343 -11.69 1.90 -19.37
CA TYR A 343 -12.57 1.81 -20.51
C TYR A 343 -13.26 3.13 -20.89
N GLU A 344 -12.88 4.24 -20.28
CA GLU A 344 -13.43 5.58 -20.56
C GLU A 344 -13.13 6.10 -21.98
N GLY A 345 -12.32 5.38 -22.77
CA GLY A 345 -12.18 5.66 -24.20
C GLY A 345 -13.46 5.45 -25.01
N SER A 346 -14.46 4.73 -24.47
CA SER A 346 -15.71 4.41 -25.18
C SER A 346 -16.97 4.53 -24.34
N LEU A 347 -16.88 4.67 -23.01
CA LEU A 347 -18.03 4.68 -22.09
C LEU A 347 -18.92 5.92 -22.32
N GLU A 348 -20.23 5.69 -22.33
CA GLU A 348 -21.28 6.69 -22.37
C GLU A 348 -21.90 6.92 -20.98
N ALA A 349 -21.88 5.88 -20.12
CA ALA A 349 -22.34 5.96 -18.74
C ALA A 349 -21.62 4.95 -17.84
N HIS A 350 -21.46 5.31 -16.56
CA HIS A 350 -21.03 4.37 -15.54
C HIS A 350 -21.74 4.63 -14.21
N ARG A 351 -21.77 3.60 -13.36
CA ARG A 351 -22.20 3.68 -11.97
C ARG A 351 -21.26 2.84 -11.12
N PHE A 352 -20.90 3.36 -9.96
CA PHE A 352 -20.19 2.64 -8.92
C PHE A 352 -20.94 2.77 -7.60
N SER A 353 -21.27 1.65 -6.98
CA SER A 353 -21.93 1.60 -5.67
C SER A 353 -21.21 0.64 -4.74
N TYR A 354 -21.26 0.88 -3.44
CA TYR A 354 -20.56 0.03 -2.49
C TYR A 354 -21.20 0.05 -1.10
N ASP A 355 -21.00 -1.08 -0.39
CA ASP A 355 -21.20 -1.21 1.05
C ASP A 355 -19.94 -1.80 1.68
N VAL A 356 -19.52 -1.25 2.83
CA VAL A 356 -18.47 -1.79 3.68
C VAL A 356 -19.08 -2.17 5.00
N VAL A 357 -18.92 -3.42 5.41
CA VAL A 357 -19.60 -3.96 6.58
C VAL A 357 -18.63 -4.41 7.67
N TYR A 358 -19.06 -4.28 8.92
CA TYR A 358 -18.43 -4.90 10.07
C TYR A 358 -18.76 -6.40 10.14
N SER A 359 -17.81 -7.19 10.63
CA SER A 359 -18.01 -8.61 10.97
C SER A 359 -17.07 -9.03 12.10
N ASN A 360 -17.30 -10.20 12.72
CA ASN A 360 -16.50 -10.67 13.84
C ASN A 360 -15.29 -11.52 13.41
N VAL A 361 -14.56 -11.04 12.40
CA VAL A 361 -13.27 -11.58 11.98
C VAL A 361 -12.18 -10.51 12.11
N MET A 362 -10.91 -10.88 11.93
CA MET A 362 -9.80 -9.92 11.98
C MET A 362 -10.04 -8.75 11.05
N SER A 363 -9.74 -7.52 11.51
CA SER A 363 -9.91 -6.30 10.72
C SER A 363 -9.12 -6.35 9.44
N ALA A 364 -9.68 -5.85 8.37
CA ALA A 364 -8.98 -5.66 7.11
C ALA A 364 -8.36 -4.26 7.04
N GLY A 365 -7.27 -4.14 6.29
CA GLY A 365 -6.54 -2.87 6.13
C GLY A 365 -5.89 -2.71 4.77
N ALA A 366 -4.83 -1.93 4.73
CA ALA A 366 -4.13 -1.64 3.50
C ALA A 366 -3.25 -2.81 3.03
N TYR A 367 -3.38 -3.15 1.77
CA TYR A 367 -2.45 -4.02 1.06
C TYR A 367 -2.26 -3.51 -0.37
N ARG A 368 -1.03 -3.57 -0.88
CA ARG A 368 -0.62 -3.14 -2.23
C ARG A 368 -1.74 -3.34 -3.26
N GLY A 369 -2.10 -2.28 -4.01
CA GLY A 369 -3.24 -2.25 -4.91
C GLY A 369 -4.55 -1.75 -4.29
N TYR A 370 -4.75 -1.85 -2.97
CA TYR A 370 -5.70 -1.13 -2.12
C TYR A 370 -7.14 -1.06 -2.69
N GLY A 371 -7.76 -2.20 -2.96
CA GLY A 371 -9.11 -2.29 -3.57
C GLY A 371 -9.11 -2.34 -5.10
N ALA A 372 -8.19 -1.65 -5.76
CA ALA A 372 -8.06 -1.73 -7.22
C ALA A 372 -7.82 -3.16 -7.71
N THR A 373 -7.04 -3.96 -6.98
CA THR A 373 -6.76 -5.36 -7.32
C THR A 373 -8.03 -6.19 -7.46
N GLN A 374 -8.98 -6.03 -6.51
CA GLN A 374 -10.26 -6.74 -6.51
C GLN A 374 -11.17 -6.23 -7.64
N GLY A 375 -11.29 -4.91 -7.79
CA GLY A 375 -12.10 -4.29 -8.83
C GLY A 375 -11.62 -4.62 -10.24
N GLN A 376 -10.31 -4.56 -10.46
CA GLN A 376 -9.73 -4.89 -11.77
C GLN A 376 -9.81 -6.39 -12.09
N PHE A 377 -9.69 -7.27 -11.09
CA PHE A 377 -9.98 -8.69 -11.31
C PHE A 377 -11.40 -8.88 -11.87
N ALA A 378 -12.39 -8.21 -11.29
CA ALA A 378 -13.78 -8.33 -11.71
C ALA A 378 -14.02 -7.71 -13.09
N VAL A 379 -13.64 -6.44 -13.30
CA VAL A 379 -13.89 -5.73 -14.56
C VAL A 379 -13.13 -6.36 -15.73
N GLU A 380 -11.84 -6.67 -15.56
CA GLU A 380 -11.00 -7.30 -16.59
C GLU A 380 -11.50 -8.71 -16.96
N SER A 381 -11.98 -9.48 -15.97
CA SER A 381 -12.61 -10.78 -16.22
C SER A 381 -13.96 -10.65 -16.95
N ALA A 382 -14.77 -9.63 -16.62
CA ALA A 382 -16.02 -9.35 -17.34
C ALA A 382 -15.75 -8.96 -18.80
N VAL A 383 -14.70 -8.18 -19.07
CA VAL A 383 -14.28 -7.82 -20.45
C VAL A 383 -13.79 -9.06 -21.21
N ASN A 384 -13.05 -9.97 -20.58
CA ASN A 384 -12.66 -11.24 -21.20
C ASN A 384 -13.89 -12.11 -21.52
N GLN A 385 -14.91 -12.13 -20.65
CA GLN A 385 -16.18 -12.82 -20.93
C GLN A 385 -16.95 -12.16 -22.06
N LEU A 386 -16.97 -10.82 -22.13
CA LEU A 386 -17.56 -10.11 -23.26
C LEU A 386 -16.89 -10.52 -24.58
N ALA A 387 -15.57 -10.48 -24.62
CA ALA A 387 -14.77 -10.85 -25.81
C ALA A 387 -15.10 -12.27 -26.29
N ALA A 388 -15.15 -13.23 -25.36
CA ALA A 388 -15.54 -14.62 -25.66
C ALA A 388 -16.99 -14.72 -26.15
N LYS A 389 -17.92 -13.97 -25.56
CA LYS A 389 -19.34 -13.97 -25.91
C LYS A 389 -19.63 -13.43 -27.31
N ILE A 390 -18.86 -12.45 -27.76
CA ILE A 390 -18.98 -11.88 -29.11
C ILE A 390 -18.03 -12.53 -30.13
N GLY A 391 -17.17 -13.46 -29.70
CA GLY A 391 -16.21 -14.15 -30.56
C GLY A 391 -15.08 -13.23 -31.07
N MET A 392 -14.69 -12.19 -30.32
CA MET A 392 -13.65 -11.23 -30.68
C MET A 392 -12.39 -11.47 -29.84
N ASP A 393 -11.21 -11.22 -30.43
CA ASP A 393 -9.96 -11.23 -29.69
C ASP A 393 -9.99 -10.19 -28.54
N PRO A 394 -9.76 -10.58 -27.28
CA PRO A 394 -9.77 -9.66 -26.14
C PRO A 394 -8.74 -8.52 -26.25
N LEU A 395 -7.67 -8.70 -27.05
CA LEU A 395 -6.73 -7.63 -27.39
C LEU A 395 -7.46 -6.53 -28.17
N LYS A 396 -8.20 -6.89 -29.20
CA LYS A 396 -8.96 -5.94 -30.03
C LYS A 396 -10.07 -5.23 -29.26
N VAL A 397 -10.76 -5.94 -28.36
CA VAL A 397 -11.76 -5.32 -27.49
C VAL A 397 -11.13 -4.22 -26.63
N ARG A 398 -9.92 -4.45 -26.11
CA ARG A 398 -9.21 -3.43 -25.31
C ARG A 398 -8.73 -2.26 -26.15
N GLU A 399 -8.11 -2.50 -27.30
CA GLU A 399 -7.67 -1.45 -28.22
C GLU A 399 -8.76 -0.47 -28.61
N MET A 400 -9.99 -0.97 -28.74
CA MET A 400 -11.16 -0.15 -29.12
C MET A 400 -11.71 0.71 -27.99
N ASN A 401 -11.56 0.25 -26.74
CA ASN A 401 -12.31 0.79 -25.60
C ASN A 401 -11.43 1.45 -24.53
N MET A 402 -10.12 1.19 -24.55
CA MET A 402 -9.21 1.67 -23.50
C MET A 402 -9.07 3.20 -23.48
N VAL A 403 -8.82 3.72 -22.30
CA VAL A 403 -8.44 5.11 -22.10
C VAL A 403 -7.17 5.45 -22.87
N ARG A 404 -7.09 6.67 -23.38
CA ARG A 404 -5.94 7.23 -24.11
C ARG A 404 -5.60 8.61 -23.57
N GLU A 405 -4.46 9.14 -23.98
CA GLU A 405 -4.10 10.53 -23.70
C GLU A 405 -5.18 11.49 -24.24
N GLY A 406 -5.54 12.50 -23.44
CA GLY A 406 -6.57 13.48 -23.73
C GLY A 406 -8.00 13.05 -23.38
N VAL A 407 -8.24 11.82 -22.95
CA VAL A 407 -9.57 11.34 -22.54
C VAL A 407 -9.93 11.91 -21.16
N GLN A 408 -11.15 12.45 -21.03
CA GLN A 408 -11.76 12.80 -19.74
C GLN A 408 -12.20 11.54 -19.02
N MET A 409 -11.70 11.33 -17.81
CA MET A 409 -12.02 10.16 -16.98
C MET A 409 -13.04 10.55 -15.90
N HIS A 410 -14.33 10.50 -16.23
CA HIS A 410 -15.41 10.87 -15.32
C HIS A 410 -15.50 9.99 -14.06
N SER A 411 -15.07 8.73 -14.15
CA SER A 411 -14.99 7.80 -13.00
C SER A 411 -13.71 7.94 -12.18
N TYR A 412 -12.79 8.86 -12.57
CA TYR A 412 -11.50 9.06 -11.92
C TYR A 412 -11.24 10.54 -11.64
N TYR A 413 -11.68 11.06 -10.49
CA TYR A 413 -11.59 12.46 -10.08
C TYR A 413 -12.10 13.47 -11.11
N ASP A 414 -12.76 13.04 -12.18
CA ASP A 414 -13.11 13.84 -13.35
C ASP A 414 -11.86 14.49 -13.99
N GLU A 415 -10.73 13.77 -14.01
CA GLU A 415 -9.44 14.22 -14.52
C GLU A 415 -9.25 13.87 -15.99
N VAL A 416 -8.51 14.70 -16.73
CA VAL A 416 -8.04 14.37 -18.08
C VAL A 416 -6.79 13.50 -17.98
N SER A 417 -6.71 12.45 -18.78
CA SER A 417 -5.50 11.63 -18.93
C SER A 417 -4.42 12.42 -19.68
N ASN A 418 -3.54 13.14 -18.97
CA ASN A 418 -2.53 14.01 -19.56
C ASN A 418 -1.31 13.27 -20.12
N SER A 419 -1.12 12.02 -19.69
CA SER A 419 -0.03 11.15 -20.14
C SER A 419 -0.49 9.69 -20.12
N CYS A 420 -0.48 9.02 -21.27
CA CYS A 420 -0.92 7.63 -21.39
C CYS A 420 -0.18 6.92 -22.53
N ALA A 421 0.51 5.82 -22.18
CA ALA A 421 1.14 4.92 -23.14
C ALA A 421 0.53 3.50 -23.08
N LEU A 422 -0.71 3.36 -22.60
CA LEU A 422 -1.36 2.05 -22.43
C LEU A 422 -1.47 1.26 -23.74
N ASP A 423 -1.72 1.95 -24.85
CA ASP A 423 -1.77 1.35 -26.18
C ASP A 423 -0.42 0.71 -26.55
N ARG A 424 0.69 1.43 -26.37
CA ARG A 424 2.05 0.92 -26.63
C ARG A 424 2.42 -0.20 -25.64
N CYS A 425 1.99 -0.09 -24.38
CA CYS A 425 2.17 -1.17 -23.40
C CYS A 425 1.48 -2.44 -23.86
N LEU A 426 0.24 -2.34 -24.35
CA LEU A 426 -0.56 -3.46 -24.80
C LEU A 426 0.05 -4.13 -26.05
N GLU A 427 0.40 -3.33 -27.07
CA GLU A 427 1.06 -3.81 -28.29
C GLU A 427 2.38 -4.52 -27.99
N ARG A 428 3.24 -3.90 -27.17
CA ARG A 428 4.53 -4.46 -26.81
C ARG A 428 4.42 -5.75 -26.01
N ALA A 429 3.50 -5.79 -25.04
CA ALA A 429 3.25 -6.99 -24.25
C ALA A 429 2.76 -8.16 -25.12
N ALA A 430 1.83 -7.90 -26.05
CA ALA A 430 1.34 -8.88 -27.01
C ALA A 430 2.46 -9.46 -27.90
N LYS A 431 3.33 -8.60 -28.39
CA LYS A 431 4.50 -9.00 -29.17
C LYS A 431 5.49 -9.82 -28.34
N MET A 432 5.77 -9.39 -27.10
CA MET A 432 6.72 -10.08 -26.23
C MET A 432 6.24 -11.47 -25.82
N ILE A 433 4.96 -11.66 -25.50
CA ILE A 433 4.40 -12.98 -25.14
C ILE A 433 4.23 -13.88 -26.38
N GLY A 434 4.16 -13.32 -27.59
CA GLY A 434 3.85 -14.03 -28.83
C GLY A 434 2.35 -14.34 -28.95
N TRP A 435 1.49 -13.32 -28.70
CA TRP A 435 0.04 -13.46 -28.65
C TRP A 435 -0.57 -14.11 -29.88
N GLU A 436 -0.22 -13.64 -31.08
CA GLU A 436 -0.75 -14.14 -32.36
C GLU A 436 -0.57 -15.65 -32.56
N ASP A 437 0.59 -16.18 -32.13
CA ASP A 437 0.94 -17.60 -32.30
C ASP A 437 0.42 -18.49 -31.18
N LYS A 438 0.12 -17.93 -30.01
CA LYS A 438 -0.17 -18.68 -28.78
C LYS A 438 -1.62 -18.63 -28.35
N TYR A 439 -2.37 -17.58 -28.75
CA TYR A 439 -3.76 -17.41 -28.35
C TYR A 439 -4.70 -18.29 -29.18
N PRO A 440 -5.75 -18.88 -28.56
CA PRO A 440 -6.02 -18.88 -27.11
C PRO A 440 -5.26 -19.96 -26.37
N ALA A 441 -5.07 -21.13 -26.96
CA ALA A 441 -4.45 -22.28 -26.31
C ALA A 441 -3.90 -23.32 -27.33
N ARG A 442 -2.95 -24.12 -26.86
CA ARG A 442 -2.31 -25.19 -27.65
C ARG A 442 -2.30 -26.48 -26.84
N ASP A 443 -2.81 -27.57 -27.43
CA ASP A 443 -2.71 -28.91 -26.85
C ASP A 443 -1.27 -29.39 -26.91
N MET A 444 -0.71 -29.79 -25.77
CA MET A 444 0.66 -30.28 -25.67
C MET A 444 0.73 -31.82 -25.62
N GLY A 445 -0.42 -32.48 -25.67
CA GLY A 445 -0.56 -33.91 -25.45
C GLY A 445 -0.50 -34.29 -23.97
N ASN A 446 -0.75 -35.59 -23.68
CA ASN A 446 -0.71 -36.14 -22.31
C ASN A 446 -1.54 -35.37 -21.27
N GLY A 447 -2.70 -34.80 -21.68
CA GLY A 447 -3.56 -34.05 -20.80
C GLY A 447 -3.12 -32.62 -20.48
N LYS A 448 -2.02 -32.14 -21.03
CA LYS A 448 -1.46 -30.82 -20.81
C LYS A 448 -1.87 -29.83 -21.90
N VAL A 449 -2.18 -28.59 -21.48
CA VAL A 449 -2.54 -27.48 -22.37
C VAL A 449 -1.72 -26.25 -21.99
N ARG A 450 -1.10 -25.60 -22.99
CA ARG A 450 -0.52 -24.27 -22.83
C ARG A 450 -1.49 -23.23 -23.35
N SER A 451 -1.65 -22.17 -22.60
CA SER A 451 -2.55 -21.07 -22.94
C SER A 451 -1.97 -19.74 -22.51
N VAL A 452 -2.50 -18.68 -23.10
CA VAL A 452 -2.13 -17.32 -22.73
C VAL A 452 -3.35 -16.55 -22.22
N GLY A 453 -3.10 -15.59 -21.34
CA GLY A 453 -4.12 -14.68 -20.83
C GLY A 453 -3.57 -13.28 -20.66
N MET A 454 -4.45 -12.29 -20.61
CA MET A 454 -4.08 -10.88 -20.56
C MET A 454 -4.97 -10.07 -19.63
N ALA A 455 -4.43 -8.92 -19.18
CA ALA A 455 -5.18 -7.88 -18.49
C ALA A 455 -4.49 -6.54 -18.66
N MET A 456 -5.27 -5.47 -18.55
CA MET A 456 -4.79 -4.10 -18.37
C MET A 456 -4.94 -3.67 -16.93
N SER A 457 -4.21 -2.64 -16.53
CA SER A 457 -4.28 -2.08 -15.19
C SER A 457 -4.00 -0.59 -15.19
N MET A 458 -4.57 0.09 -14.21
CA MET A 458 -4.20 1.44 -13.80
C MET A 458 -4.16 1.56 -12.28
N GLN A 459 -3.50 2.64 -11.81
CA GLN A 459 -3.48 3.00 -10.39
C GLN A 459 -3.41 4.53 -10.27
N GLY A 460 -3.19 5.10 -9.09
CA GLY A 460 -2.95 6.53 -8.92
C GLY A 460 -1.50 6.83 -8.57
N SER A 461 -1.13 8.11 -8.64
CA SER A 461 0.13 8.66 -8.17
C SER A 461 -0.16 9.59 -6.97
N GLY A 462 -0.44 8.99 -5.82
CA GLY A 462 -0.97 9.69 -4.65
C GLY A 462 -2.49 9.87 -4.70
N ILE A 463 -3.02 10.59 -3.72
CA ILE A 463 -4.44 10.94 -3.59
C ILE A 463 -4.60 12.42 -3.94
N SER A 464 -5.35 12.70 -5.00
CA SER A 464 -5.61 14.06 -5.50
C SER A 464 -6.14 14.97 -4.39
N GLY A 465 -5.51 16.13 -4.22
CA GLY A 465 -5.90 17.15 -3.24
C GLY A 465 -5.72 16.79 -1.76
N VAL A 466 -5.11 15.64 -1.44
CA VAL A 466 -4.98 15.12 -0.08
C VAL A 466 -3.53 14.89 0.34
N ASP A 467 -2.74 14.21 -0.48
CA ASP A 467 -1.37 13.87 -0.13
C ASP A 467 -0.44 15.08 -0.20
N VAL A 468 0.45 15.17 0.79
CA VAL A 468 1.50 16.18 0.90
C VAL A 468 2.83 15.47 1.11
N GLY A 469 3.83 15.85 0.35
CA GLY A 469 5.22 15.47 0.56
C GLY A 469 6.08 16.73 0.68
N SER A 470 7.06 16.72 1.57
CA SER A 470 7.96 17.84 1.75
C SER A 470 9.42 17.38 1.70
N ALA A 471 10.30 18.27 1.28
CA ALA A 471 11.73 18.07 1.22
C ALA A 471 12.46 19.27 1.80
N ASP A 472 13.48 18.99 2.59
CA ASP A 472 14.42 19.98 3.10
C ASP A 472 15.82 19.60 2.59
N ILE A 473 16.43 20.49 1.83
CA ILE A 473 17.77 20.29 1.26
C ILE A 473 18.70 21.40 1.71
N LYS A 474 19.90 21.03 2.13
CA LYS A 474 20.91 21.95 2.61
C LYS A 474 22.27 21.65 2.00
N LEU A 475 23.06 22.70 1.71
CA LEU A 475 24.47 22.61 1.36
C LEU A 475 25.31 22.61 2.63
N ASN A 476 26.18 21.60 2.79
CA ASN A 476 27.14 21.49 3.89
C ASN A 476 28.48 22.19 3.55
N GLU A 477 29.33 22.36 4.59
CA GLU A 477 30.61 23.05 4.46
C GLU A 477 31.64 22.38 3.54
N ASP A 478 31.45 21.09 3.28
CA ASP A 478 32.32 20.30 2.39
C ASP A 478 31.79 20.26 0.93
N GLY A 479 30.73 20.99 0.63
CA GLY A 479 30.14 21.07 -0.72
C GLY A 479 29.21 19.90 -1.07
N ILE A 480 28.81 19.07 -0.10
CA ILE A 480 27.83 18.00 -0.29
C ILE A 480 26.46 18.40 0.24
N TYR A 481 25.42 17.65 -0.10
CA TYR A 481 24.04 17.96 0.24
C TYR A 481 23.48 16.99 1.27
N THR A 482 22.67 17.53 2.20
CA THR A 482 21.81 16.74 3.07
C THR A 482 20.36 16.94 2.63
N LEU A 483 19.66 15.86 2.33
CA LEU A 483 18.24 15.82 2.02
C LEU A 483 17.49 15.20 3.19
N ALA A 484 16.63 15.96 3.87
CA ALA A 484 15.70 15.44 4.87
C ALA A 484 14.29 15.29 4.25
N ILE A 485 13.68 14.12 4.42
CA ILE A 485 12.36 13.74 3.90
C ILE A 485 11.51 13.07 4.96
N GLY A 486 10.20 13.31 4.92
CA GLY A 486 9.25 12.62 5.78
C GLY A 486 8.78 11.25 5.25
N ALA A 487 9.07 10.95 3.99
CA ALA A 487 8.75 9.67 3.35
C ALA A 487 9.55 8.51 3.96
N ALA A 488 8.92 7.34 4.08
CA ALA A 488 9.51 6.15 4.69
C ALA A 488 9.93 5.11 3.64
N ASP A 489 11.23 4.80 3.55
CA ASP A 489 11.71 3.68 2.73
C ASP A 489 11.42 2.35 3.44
N MET A 490 10.51 1.58 2.86
CA MET A 490 10.12 0.23 3.32
C MET A 490 10.58 -0.88 2.36
N GLY A 491 11.59 -0.58 1.55
CA GLY A 491 12.05 -1.40 0.42
C GLY A 491 11.58 -0.88 -0.93
N THR A 492 10.88 0.25 -0.96
CA THR A 492 10.49 0.98 -2.18
C THR A 492 11.65 1.73 -2.81
N VAL A 493 12.80 1.80 -2.11
CA VAL A 493 14.04 2.46 -2.51
C VAL A 493 13.91 3.98 -2.70
N CYS A 494 12.95 4.59 -2.01
CA CYS A 494 12.71 6.03 -2.15
C CYS A 494 13.92 6.86 -1.73
N ASP A 495 14.70 6.46 -0.71
CA ASP A 495 15.92 7.14 -0.32
C ASP A 495 16.91 7.27 -1.49
N THR A 496 17.00 6.24 -2.35
CA THR A 496 17.89 6.25 -3.52
C THR A 496 17.34 7.09 -4.67
N ILE A 497 16.05 6.91 -5.02
CA ILE A 497 15.48 7.64 -6.17
C ILE A 497 15.34 9.13 -5.90
N LEU A 498 15.04 9.54 -4.66
CA LEU A 498 15.00 10.96 -4.30
C LEU A 498 16.41 11.57 -4.29
N ALA A 499 17.43 10.81 -3.84
CA ALA A 499 18.83 11.23 -3.99
C ALA A 499 19.26 11.34 -5.46
N GLN A 500 18.77 10.45 -6.36
CA GLN A 500 18.99 10.58 -7.81
C GLN A 500 18.40 11.87 -8.37
N MET A 501 17.19 12.26 -7.93
CA MET A 501 16.56 13.52 -8.32
C MET A 501 17.37 14.73 -7.85
N VAL A 502 17.89 14.72 -6.61
CA VAL A 502 18.80 15.76 -6.11
C VAL A 502 20.05 15.81 -6.98
N ALA A 503 20.69 14.67 -7.22
CA ALA A 503 21.93 14.60 -8.01
C ALA A 503 21.75 15.12 -9.43
N GLU A 504 20.60 14.85 -10.06
CA GLU A 504 20.25 15.43 -11.38
C GLU A 504 20.06 16.93 -11.30
N CYS A 505 19.29 17.44 -10.33
CA CYS A 505 19.06 18.88 -10.17
C CYS A 505 20.38 19.62 -9.84
N MET A 506 21.14 19.09 -8.87
CA MET A 506 22.34 19.76 -8.40
C MET A 506 23.60 19.45 -9.23
N MET A 507 23.45 18.72 -10.34
CA MET A 507 24.52 18.33 -11.26
C MET A 507 25.73 17.73 -10.53
N CYS A 508 25.47 16.82 -9.60
CA CYS A 508 26.51 16.21 -8.75
C CYS A 508 26.43 14.68 -8.76
N PRO A 509 27.50 13.97 -8.36
CA PRO A 509 27.44 12.54 -8.07
C PRO A 509 26.41 12.23 -6.97
N ILE A 510 25.72 11.07 -7.07
CA ILE A 510 24.73 10.67 -6.05
C ILE A 510 25.36 10.45 -4.67
N GLU A 511 26.64 10.14 -4.62
CA GLU A 511 27.44 10.00 -3.39
C GLU A 511 27.48 11.30 -2.59
N ASN A 512 27.38 12.46 -3.26
CA ASN A 512 27.36 13.78 -2.63
C ASN A 512 26.00 14.14 -2.00
N VAL A 513 25.05 13.20 -1.94
CA VAL A 513 23.73 13.40 -1.35
C VAL A 513 23.58 12.48 -0.12
N ILE A 514 23.51 13.04 1.06
CA ILE A 514 23.16 12.33 2.31
C ILE A 514 21.64 12.38 2.45
N VAL A 515 20.99 11.24 2.69
CA VAL A 515 19.55 11.20 2.92
C VAL A 515 19.26 10.90 4.39
N SER A 516 18.45 11.76 5.01
CA SER A 516 17.89 11.57 6.34
C SER A 516 16.38 11.44 6.23
N GLY A 517 15.83 10.31 6.67
CA GLY A 517 14.42 10.00 6.45
C GLY A 517 13.61 9.79 7.72
N ALA A 518 12.35 10.19 7.64
CA ALA A 518 11.19 9.91 8.46
C ALA A 518 11.40 9.94 9.99
N ASP A 519 11.52 11.16 10.51
CA ASP A 519 11.51 11.48 11.93
C ASP A 519 10.64 12.72 12.15
N THR A 520 9.65 12.65 13.02
CA THR A 520 8.68 13.75 13.22
C THR A 520 9.25 15.03 13.81
N ASP A 521 10.48 15.03 14.32
CA ASP A 521 11.14 16.20 14.87
C ASP A 521 12.13 16.84 13.87
N THR A 522 12.77 16.04 13.00
CA THR A 522 13.84 16.51 12.12
C THR A 522 13.50 16.46 10.64
N SER A 523 12.46 15.72 10.25
CA SER A 523 11.99 15.71 8.86
C SER A 523 10.83 16.67 8.66
N PRO A 524 10.69 17.31 7.49
CA PRO A 524 9.49 18.04 7.14
C PRO A 524 8.30 17.09 7.03
N TYR A 525 7.08 17.65 7.10
CA TYR A 525 5.85 16.85 7.06
C TYR A 525 5.72 16.08 5.74
N ASP A 526 5.30 14.83 5.85
CA ASP A 526 4.93 13.95 4.72
C ASP A 526 3.74 13.10 5.14
N SER A 527 2.79 12.91 4.24
CA SER A 527 1.59 12.10 4.52
C SER A 527 1.95 10.64 4.81
N GLY A 528 3.09 10.15 4.32
CA GLY A 528 3.57 8.79 4.47
C GLY A 528 3.73 8.06 3.14
N SER A 529 4.45 6.94 3.16
CA SER A 529 4.71 6.13 1.97
C SER A 529 3.56 5.16 1.72
N TYR A 530 2.48 5.65 1.12
CA TYR A 530 1.29 4.91 0.71
C TYR A 530 0.70 5.52 -0.57
N ALA A 531 -0.38 4.94 -1.13
CA ALA A 531 -1.05 5.39 -2.35
C ALA A 531 -0.09 5.63 -3.53
N SER A 532 1.10 5.03 -3.50
CA SER A 532 2.18 5.21 -4.49
C SER A 532 2.60 6.68 -4.67
N SER A 533 2.48 7.50 -3.61
CA SER A 533 2.67 8.96 -3.66
C SER A 533 4.13 9.40 -3.75
N THR A 534 5.07 8.67 -3.13
CA THR A 534 6.42 9.17 -2.83
C THR A 534 7.20 9.67 -4.04
N THR A 535 7.26 8.90 -5.14
CA THR A 535 7.99 9.32 -6.35
C THR A 535 7.39 10.59 -6.94
N TYR A 536 6.07 10.67 -7.01
CA TYR A 536 5.36 11.77 -7.65
C TYR A 536 5.25 13.01 -6.74
N ILE A 537 4.76 12.85 -5.51
CA ILE A 537 4.50 13.97 -4.60
C ILE A 537 5.80 14.45 -3.93
N THR A 538 6.51 13.55 -3.20
CA THR A 538 7.76 13.94 -2.51
C THR A 538 8.88 14.24 -3.49
N GLY A 539 8.95 13.52 -4.64
CA GLY A 539 9.89 13.83 -5.71
C GLY A 539 9.70 15.23 -6.29
N ARG A 540 8.45 15.70 -6.41
CA ARG A 540 8.17 17.07 -6.86
C ARG A 540 8.60 18.13 -5.83
N ALA A 541 8.45 17.83 -4.53
CA ALA A 541 8.96 18.69 -3.45
C ALA A 541 10.48 18.77 -3.50
N VAL A 542 11.17 17.65 -3.74
CA VAL A 542 12.64 17.59 -3.93
C VAL A 542 13.07 18.48 -5.10
N GLU A 543 12.41 18.36 -6.25
CA GLU A 543 12.74 19.18 -7.43
C GLU A 543 12.60 20.67 -7.13
N LYS A 544 11.50 21.09 -6.48
CA LYS A 544 11.29 22.49 -6.08
C LYS A 544 12.35 22.98 -5.09
N ALA A 545 12.65 22.17 -4.07
CA ALA A 545 13.64 22.52 -3.05
C ALA A 545 15.05 22.67 -3.65
N CYS A 546 15.43 21.79 -4.57
CA CYS A 546 16.70 21.88 -5.27
C CYS A 546 16.82 23.18 -6.09
N ARG A 547 15.79 23.53 -6.87
CA ARG A 547 15.78 24.76 -7.66
C ARG A 547 15.94 26.00 -6.76
N LYS A 548 15.19 26.06 -5.68
CA LYS A 548 15.28 27.14 -4.71
C LYS A 548 16.66 27.22 -4.02
N LEU A 549 17.26 26.08 -3.73
CA LEU A 549 18.61 26.04 -3.17
C LEU A 549 19.64 26.53 -4.18
N GLN A 550 19.55 26.15 -5.47
CA GLN A 550 20.41 26.67 -6.53
C GLN A 550 20.35 28.20 -6.62
N GLU A 551 19.13 28.77 -6.63
CA GLU A 551 18.93 30.23 -6.64
C GLU A 551 19.63 30.88 -5.44
N ARG A 552 19.50 30.33 -4.25
CA ARG A 552 20.18 30.82 -3.03
C ARG A 552 21.70 30.69 -3.12
N ILE A 553 22.22 29.59 -3.63
CA ILE A 553 23.64 29.36 -3.83
C ILE A 553 24.21 30.43 -4.77
N VAL A 554 23.55 30.72 -5.89
CA VAL A 554 23.95 31.75 -6.86
C VAL A 554 23.91 33.14 -6.22
N GLN A 555 22.86 33.49 -5.46
CA GLN A 555 22.75 34.77 -4.76
C GLN A 555 23.85 34.96 -3.72
N GLU A 556 24.22 33.92 -2.98
CA GLU A 556 25.30 34.02 -1.98
C GLU A 556 26.70 34.01 -2.64
N ALA A 557 26.87 33.29 -3.76
CA ALA A 557 28.08 33.35 -4.58
C ALA A 557 28.31 34.74 -5.16
N ALA A 558 27.24 35.46 -5.55
CA ALA A 558 27.33 36.84 -6.06
C ALA A 558 27.94 37.79 -5.03
N LYS A 559 27.67 37.62 -3.75
CA LYS A 559 28.26 38.38 -2.65
C LYS A 559 29.78 38.07 -2.50
N ILE A 560 30.17 36.84 -2.69
CA ILE A 560 31.58 36.43 -2.61
C ILE A 560 32.37 36.98 -3.81
N LEU A 561 31.80 36.92 -5.00
CA LEU A 561 32.40 37.39 -6.26
C LEU A 561 32.18 38.88 -6.51
N ASN A 562 31.45 39.58 -5.64
CA ASN A 562 31.12 40.99 -5.74
C ASN A 562 30.57 41.37 -7.13
N CYS A 563 29.53 40.67 -7.56
CA CYS A 563 28.81 40.85 -8.84
C CYS A 563 27.30 40.60 -8.69
N GLU A 564 26.53 40.83 -9.74
CA GLU A 564 25.09 40.53 -9.73
C GLU A 564 24.83 39.04 -10.01
N SER A 565 23.73 38.50 -9.47
CA SER A 565 23.37 37.06 -9.62
C SER A 565 23.16 36.65 -11.07
N GLU A 566 22.65 37.56 -11.89
CA GLU A 566 22.39 37.38 -13.35
C GLU A 566 23.65 37.19 -14.16
N GLU A 567 24.83 37.58 -13.61
CA GLU A 567 26.11 37.36 -14.24
C GLU A 567 26.69 35.95 -13.99
N LEU A 568 26.02 35.15 -13.14
CA LEU A 568 26.50 33.88 -12.64
C LEU A 568 25.71 32.69 -13.19
N GLU A 569 26.39 31.56 -13.29
CA GLU A 569 25.82 30.28 -13.65
C GLU A 569 26.22 29.21 -12.61
N PHE A 570 25.26 28.41 -12.15
CA PHE A 570 25.49 27.24 -11.31
C PHE A 570 26.06 26.10 -12.18
N ALA A 571 27.27 25.63 -11.87
CA ALA A 571 27.99 24.63 -12.68
C ALA A 571 28.11 23.24 -12.00
N GLY A 572 27.35 22.99 -10.92
CA GLY A 572 27.35 21.73 -10.19
C GLY A 572 28.32 21.70 -9.01
N ASP A 573 29.61 21.83 -9.23
CA ASP A 573 30.65 21.86 -8.22
C ASP A 573 31.11 23.28 -7.85
N SER A 574 30.68 24.26 -8.61
CA SER A 574 31.04 25.68 -8.49
C SER A 574 29.94 26.59 -9.02
N VAL A 575 30.08 27.88 -8.75
CA VAL A 575 29.33 28.95 -9.42
C VAL A 575 30.32 29.79 -10.20
N LYS A 576 30.04 30.02 -11.50
CA LYS A 576 30.94 30.68 -12.46
C LYS A 576 30.38 32.01 -12.94
N ARG A 577 31.25 33.00 -13.05
CA ARG A 577 30.90 34.28 -13.72
C ARG A 577 31.03 34.16 -15.24
N LEU A 578 29.93 34.34 -15.92
CA LEU A 578 29.84 34.10 -17.38
C LEU A 578 30.82 34.96 -18.20
N ALA A 579 31.03 36.22 -17.80
CA ALA A 579 31.88 37.15 -18.52
C ALA A 579 33.38 36.95 -18.36
N THR A 580 33.83 36.53 -17.16
CA THR A 580 35.27 36.47 -16.77
C THR A 580 35.76 35.03 -16.62
N GLY A 581 34.88 34.06 -16.41
CA GLY A 581 35.23 32.70 -16.06
C GLY A 581 35.72 32.56 -14.62
N GLU A 582 35.65 33.62 -13.81
CA GLU A 582 35.90 33.55 -12.36
C GLU A 582 34.92 32.61 -11.67
N GLU A 583 35.38 31.75 -10.78
CA GLU A 583 34.55 30.78 -10.12
C GLU A 583 34.79 30.70 -8.61
N VAL A 584 33.76 30.30 -7.89
CA VAL A 584 33.79 29.97 -6.47
C VAL A 584 33.22 28.56 -6.27
N SER A 585 33.98 27.70 -5.59
CA SER A 585 33.58 26.31 -5.34
C SER A 585 32.46 26.20 -4.32
N LEU A 586 31.67 25.12 -4.39
CA LEU A 586 30.62 24.84 -3.39
C LEU A 586 31.20 24.69 -1.98
N THR A 587 32.44 24.16 -1.83
CA THR A 587 33.12 24.08 -0.54
C THR A 587 33.43 25.48 0.02
N GLN A 588 33.88 26.43 -0.82
CA GLN A 588 34.09 27.82 -0.37
C GLN A 588 32.77 28.49 0.03
N ILE A 589 31.72 28.29 -0.77
CA ILE A 589 30.37 28.84 -0.49
C ILE A 589 29.84 28.23 0.81
N GLY A 590 29.87 26.90 0.95
CA GLY A 590 29.42 26.17 2.15
C GLY A 590 30.20 26.59 3.41
N THR A 591 31.51 26.70 3.33
CA THR A 591 32.36 27.19 4.45
C THR A 591 32.00 28.64 4.82
N SER A 592 31.82 29.52 3.85
CA SER A 592 31.44 30.92 4.10
C SER A 592 30.07 31.03 4.78
N SER A 593 29.13 30.15 4.40
CA SER A 593 27.81 30.03 5.02
C SER A 593 27.91 29.62 6.50
N MET A 594 28.74 28.65 6.83
CA MET A 594 28.91 28.17 8.20
C MET A 594 29.71 29.17 9.09
N CYS A 595 30.63 29.94 8.51
CA CYS A 595 31.42 30.96 9.22
C CYS A 595 30.66 32.28 9.38
N GLY A 596 29.43 32.41 8.93
CA GLY A 596 28.59 33.60 9.05
C GLY A 596 28.98 34.76 8.10
N SER A 597 29.78 34.49 7.06
CA SER A 597 30.10 35.47 6.00
C SER A 597 28.95 35.68 5.05
N ILE A 598 28.12 34.66 4.86
CA ILE A 598 26.89 34.64 4.09
C ILE A 598 25.81 33.87 4.82
N ASN A 599 24.57 33.88 4.30
CA ASN A 599 23.44 33.19 4.91
C ASN A 599 23.56 31.66 4.81
N ALA A 600 22.95 30.95 5.76
CA ALA A 600 22.82 29.51 5.71
C ALA A 600 22.06 29.06 4.44
N LEU A 601 22.59 28.03 3.80
CA LEU A 601 22.12 27.53 2.50
C LEU A 601 21.25 26.28 2.68
N GLU A 602 19.96 26.53 2.89
CA GLU A 602 18.95 25.52 3.10
C GLU A 602 17.67 25.92 2.36
N ALA A 603 16.94 24.97 1.82
CA ALA A 603 15.65 25.20 1.18
C ALA A 603 14.65 24.11 1.56
N VAL A 604 13.50 24.55 2.07
CA VAL A 604 12.36 23.67 2.40
C VAL A 604 11.23 23.98 1.42
N GLU A 605 10.72 22.95 0.79
CA GLU A 605 9.57 23.03 -0.10
C GLU A 605 8.62 21.85 0.12
N ASP A 606 7.35 22.10 -0.19
CA ASP A 606 6.31 21.08 -0.18
C ASP A 606 5.66 20.91 -1.56
N SER A 607 5.01 19.79 -1.71
CA SER A 607 4.17 19.50 -2.87
C SER A 607 2.91 18.79 -2.42
N SER A 608 1.79 19.28 -2.93
CA SER A 608 0.54 18.55 -3.02
C SER A 608 0.07 18.67 -4.46
N SER A 609 -0.65 17.69 -4.96
CA SER A 609 -1.13 17.73 -6.34
C SER A 609 -2.65 17.76 -6.38
N PRO A 610 -3.25 18.67 -7.18
CA PRO A 610 -4.69 18.66 -7.43
C PRO A 610 -5.12 17.50 -8.33
N VAL A 611 -4.16 16.79 -8.93
CA VAL A 611 -4.38 15.65 -9.83
C VAL A 611 -3.59 14.43 -9.36
N SER A 612 -4.04 13.24 -9.76
CA SER A 612 -3.38 11.97 -9.48
C SER A 612 -3.15 11.20 -10.79
N PRO A 613 -2.12 11.58 -11.58
CA PRO A 613 -1.91 10.99 -12.90
C PRO A 613 -1.71 9.48 -12.81
N PRO A 614 -2.52 8.67 -13.54
CA PRO A 614 -2.44 7.24 -13.44
C PRO A 614 -1.24 6.68 -14.20
N PRO A 615 -0.43 5.79 -13.57
CA PRO A 615 0.39 4.84 -14.29
C PRO A 615 -0.51 3.79 -14.95
N PHE A 616 -0.04 3.20 -16.05
CA PHE A 616 -0.73 2.15 -16.79
C PHE A 616 0.16 0.91 -16.95
N MET A 617 -0.46 -0.26 -17.11
CA MET A 617 0.26 -1.51 -17.31
C MET A 617 -0.55 -2.49 -18.14
N ALA A 618 0.12 -3.19 -19.06
CA ALA A 618 -0.37 -4.40 -19.70
C ALA A 618 0.36 -5.60 -19.13
N GLY A 619 -0.38 -6.59 -18.65
CA GLY A 619 0.14 -7.87 -18.13
C GLY A 619 -0.35 -9.04 -18.95
N MET A 620 0.57 -9.94 -19.38
CA MET A 620 0.24 -11.14 -20.13
C MET A 620 0.97 -12.34 -19.56
N VAL A 621 0.30 -13.47 -19.50
CA VAL A 621 0.85 -14.72 -18.93
C VAL A 621 0.71 -15.87 -19.88
N GLU A 622 1.72 -16.75 -19.92
CA GLU A 622 1.64 -18.09 -20.50
C GLU A 622 1.70 -19.11 -19.38
N ILE A 623 0.75 -20.04 -19.37
CA ILE A 623 0.68 -21.14 -18.41
C ILE A 623 0.73 -22.49 -19.12
N GLU A 624 1.16 -23.53 -18.39
CA GLU A 624 0.88 -24.93 -18.71
C GLU A 624 -0.08 -25.50 -17.66
N LEU A 625 -1.21 -26.03 -18.09
CA LEU A 625 -2.25 -26.59 -17.23
C LEU A 625 -2.34 -28.09 -17.47
N ASP A 626 -2.27 -28.87 -16.40
CA ASP A 626 -2.53 -30.30 -16.38
C ASP A 626 -4.02 -30.53 -16.08
N LYS A 627 -4.75 -31.10 -17.05
CA LYS A 627 -6.19 -31.30 -16.94
C LYS A 627 -6.61 -32.39 -15.94
N GLU A 628 -5.71 -33.32 -15.61
CA GLU A 628 -6.00 -34.39 -14.64
C GLU A 628 -5.91 -33.89 -13.21
N THR A 629 -4.91 -33.09 -12.92
CA THR A 629 -4.64 -32.58 -11.56
C THR A 629 -5.15 -31.19 -11.30
N GLY A 630 -5.47 -30.44 -12.35
CA GLY A 630 -5.78 -29.00 -12.27
C GLY A 630 -4.54 -28.14 -11.95
N HIS A 631 -3.34 -28.71 -11.99
CA HIS A 631 -2.12 -27.96 -11.69
C HIS A 631 -1.83 -26.92 -12.77
N VAL A 632 -1.49 -25.71 -12.34
CA VAL A 632 -1.11 -24.57 -13.19
C VAL A 632 0.34 -24.23 -12.94
N GLU A 633 1.16 -24.31 -13.97
CA GLU A 633 2.54 -23.85 -13.99
C GLU A 633 2.62 -22.52 -14.76
N VAL A 634 3.15 -21.48 -14.13
CA VAL A 634 3.41 -20.18 -14.77
C VAL A 634 4.73 -20.28 -15.52
N LEU A 635 4.67 -20.29 -16.85
CA LEU A 635 5.87 -20.44 -17.70
C LEU A 635 6.55 -19.11 -17.97
N ASP A 636 5.75 -18.07 -18.24
CA ASP A 636 6.23 -16.77 -18.65
C ASP A 636 5.21 -15.68 -18.27
N TYR A 637 5.69 -14.62 -17.67
CA TYR A 637 4.88 -13.44 -17.39
C TYR A 637 5.55 -12.20 -17.97
N VAL A 638 4.82 -11.49 -18.82
CA VAL A 638 5.24 -10.23 -19.45
C VAL A 638 4.49 -9.09 -18.82
N ALA A 639 5.22 -8.07 -18.39
CA ALA A 639 4.66 -6.82 -17.90
C ALA A 639 5.29 -5.64 -18.66
N VAL A 640 4.47 -4.81 -19.27
CA VAL A 640 4.89 -3.54 -19.85
C VAL A 640 4.21 -2.41 -19.13
N VAL A 641 4.99 -1.49 -18.57
CA VAL A 641 4.51 -0.47 -17.63
C VAL A 641 4.81 0.93 -18.16
N ASP A 642 3.81 1.79 -18.12
CA ASP A 642 3.92 3.24 -18.25
C ASP A 642 3.89 3.87 -16.85
N CYS A 643 5.04 4.26 -16.34
CA CYS A 643 5.18 5.07 -15.13
C CYS A 643 5.78 6.46 -15.43
N GLY A 644 5.53 6.97 -16.63
CA GLY A 644 6.15 8.21 -17.11
C GLY A 644 7.65 8.01 -17.34
N THR A 645 8.45 8.96 -16.90
CA THR A 645 9.91 8.81 -16.87
C THR A 645 10.34 7.84 -15.80
N VAL A 646 11.07 6.79 -16.17
CA VAL A 646 11.60 5.80 -15.23
C VAL A 646 12.84 6.36 -14.54
N ILE A 647 12.73 6.71 -13.26
CA ILE A 647 13.84 7.35 -12.51
C ILE A 647 15.05 6.41 -12.37
N ASN A 648 14.79 5.13 -12.07
CA ASN A 648 15.83 4.09 -11.97
C ASN A 648 15.30 2.78 -12.56
N PRO A 649 15.74 2.38 -13.75
CA PRO A 649 15.16 1.23 -14.45
C PRO A 649 15.36 -0.11 -13.73
N ASN A 650 16.51 -0.32 -13.06
CA ASN A 650 16.74 -1.56 -12.32
C ASN A 650 15.85 -1.66 -11.07
N LEU A 651 15.76 -0.58 -10.30
CA LEU A 651 14.96 -0.56 -9.08
C LEU A 651 13.46 -0.59 -9.38
N ALA A 652 13.02 0.07 -10.47
CA ALA A 652 11.65 -0.01 -10.97
C ALA A 652 11.29 -1.44 -11.40
N ARG A 653 12.16 -2.11 -12.17
CA ARG A 653 11.97 -3.51 -12.59
C ARG A 653 11.76 -4.44 -11.41
N VAL A 654 12.57 -4.33 -10.36
CA VAL A 654 12.44 -5.16 -9.14
C VAL A 654 11.10 -4.93 -8.44
N GLN A 655 10.58 -3.71 -8.44
CA GLN A 655 9.24 -3.41 -7.90
C GLN A 655 8.14 -4.09 -8.73
N VAL A 656 8.26 -4.11 -10.05
CA VAL A 656 7.31 -4.79 -10.95
C VAL A 656 7.34 -6.29 -10.72
N GLU A 657 8.52 -6.92 -10.75
CA GLU A 657 8.70 -8.36 -10.52
C GLU A 657 8.10 -8.78 -9.17
N GLY A 658 8.41 -8.02 -8.10
CA GLY A 658 7.88 -8.30 -6.76
C GLY A 658 6.36 -8.19 -6.66
N GLY A 659 5.73 -7.23 -7.35
CA GLY A 659 4.27 -7.10 -7.38
C GLY A 659 3.58 -8.18 -8.20
N ILE A 660 4.17 -8.60 -9.31
CA ILE A 660 3.66 -9.72 -10.12
C ILE A 660 3.61 -10.99 -9.29
N VAL A 661 4.68 -11.31 -8.54
CA VAL A 661 4.71 -12.50 -7.68
C VAL A 661 3.63 -12.47 -6.61
N GLN A 662 3.40 -11.32 -5.97
CA GLN A 662 2.28 -11.16 -5.02
C GLN A 662 0.92 -11.38 -5.71
N GLY A 663 0.72 -10.82 -6.90
CA GLY A 663 -0.52 -11.01 -7.66
C GLY A 663 -0.74 -12.45 -8.13
N ILE A 664 0.32 -13.19 -8.46
CA ILE A 664 0.25 -14.64 -8.77
C ILE A 664 -0.12 -15.41 -7.49
N GLY A 665 0.47 -15.06 -6.34
CA GLY A 665 0.12 -15.63 -5.05
C GLY A 665 -1.37 -15.49 -4.73
N MET A 666 -1.91 -14.28 -4.86
CA MET A 666 -3.33 -13.98 -4.70
C MET A 666 -4.21 -14.77 -5.68
N ALA A 667 -3.74 -14.95 -6.92
CA ALA A 667 -4.50 -15.65 -7.96
C ALA A 667 -4.63 -17.16 -7.73
N LEU A 668 -3.58 -17.83 -7.23
CA LEU A 668 -3.46 -19.28 -7.26
C LEU A 668 -3.34 -19.94 -5.88
N TYR A 669 -2.85 -19.23 -4.83
CA TYR A 669 -2.41 -19.88 -3.59
C TYR A 669 -2.97 -19.27 -2.31
N GLU A 670 -3.02 -17.94 -2.22
CA GLU A 670 -3.17 -17.21 -0.96
C GLU A 670 -4.64 -16.97 -0.61
N ASN A 671 -5.04 -17.32 0.59
CA ASN A 671 -6.31 -16.95 1.19
C ASN A 671 -6.26 -17.07 2.70
N ILE A 672 -7.06 -16.27 3.40
CA ILE A 672 -7.30 -16.40 4.83
C ILE A 672 -8.49 -17.34 5.04
N GLN A 673 -8.32 -18.33 5.93
CA GLN A 673 -9.32 -19.35 6.20
C GLN A 673 -9.72 -19.34 7.69
N TYR A 674 -10.98 -19.09 7.96
CA TYR A 674 -11.54 -19.14 9.30
C TYR A 674 -12.23 -20.48 9.62
N SER A 675 -12.16 -20.90 10.87
CA SER A 675 -13.00 -21.96 11.41
C SER A 675 -14.43 -21.47 11.60
N PRO A 676 -15.43 -22.36 11.82
CA PRO A 676 -16.79 -21.96 12.20
C PRO A 676 -16.90 -21.16 13.52
N LYS A 677 -15.80 -21.05 14.27
CA LYS A 677 -15.69 -20.25 15.49
C LYS A 677 -14.89 -18.94 15.30
N GLY A 678 -14.54 -18.57 14.04
CA GLY A 678 -13.78 -17.38 13.73
C GLY A 678 -12.26 -17.49 13.97
N GLN A 679 -11.72 -18.67 14.28
CA GLN A 679 -10.29 -18.88 14.45
C GLN A 679 -9.60 -18.97 13.08
N LEU A 680 -8.50 -18.28 12.91
CA LEU A 680 -7.65 -18.39 11.70
C LEU A 680 -7.00 -19.78 11.67
N ARG A 681 -7.24 -20.56 10.60
CA ARG A 681 -6.71 -21.92 10.42
C ARG A 681 -5.28 -21.93 9.90
N ASN A 682 -4.97 -21.07 8.94
CA ASN A 682 -3.67 -20.98 8.28
C ASN A 682 -2.83 -19.82 8.84
N ASN A 683 -2.44 -19.93 10.10
CA ASN A 683 -1.76 -18.89 10.88
C ASN A 683 -0.22 -19.01 10.91
N SER A 684 0.35 -19.75 9.98
CA SER A 684 1.80 -19.91 9.82
C SER A 684 2.17 -20.10 8.36
N LEU A 685 3.43 -19.85 7.99
CA LEU A 685 3.93 -20.07 6.63
C LEU A 685 3.96 -21.56 6.21
N MET A 686 3.72 -22.49 7.14
CA MET A 686 3.50 -23.90 6.80
C MET A 686 2.14 -24.14 6.15
N GLN A 687 1.13 -23.38 6.53
CA GLN A 687 -0.27 -23.53 6.08
C GLN A 687 -0.67 -22.43 5.11
N TYR A 688 -0.24 -21.20 5.34
CA TYR A 688 -0.42 -20.07 4.43
C TYR A 688 0.68 -20.12 3.36
N LYS A 689 0.29 -20.37 2.11
CA LYS A 689 1.23 -20.59 1.01
C LYS A 689 1.48 -19.29 0.25
N VAL A 690 2.72 -18.82 0.26
CA VAL A 690 3.21 -17.77 -0.63
C VAL A 690 4.03 -18.40 -1.75
N PRO A 691 4.01 -17.84 -2.98
CA PRO A 691 4.82 -18.33 -4.06
C PRO A 691 6.32 -18.31 -3.74
N THR A 692 7.03 -19.31 -4.17
CA THR A 692 8.49 -19.41 -4.10
C THR A 692 9.11 -19.21 -5.49
N ARG A 693 10.43 -19.17 -5.58
CA ARG A 693 11.12 -19.07 -6.88
C ARG A 693 10.80 -20.28 -7.80
N LEU A 694 10.44 -21.41 -7.24
CA LEU A 694 10.07 -22.61 -8.00
C LEU A 694 8.69 -22.51 -8.66
N ASP A 695 7.81 -21.67 -8.11
CA ASP A 695 6.45 -21.46 -8.63
C ASP A 695 6.41 -20.41 -9.75
N MET A 696 7.55 -19.78 -10.05
CA MET A 696 7.68 -18.72 -11.03
C MET A 696 8.54 -19.16 -12.21
N GLY A 697 7.98 -19.01 -13.40
CA GLY A 697 8.71 -19.09 -14.65
C GLY A 697 9.54 -17.83 -14.94
N LYS A 698 9.56 -17.42 -16.21
CA LYS A 698 10.21 -16.17 -16.62
C LYS A 698 9.34 -14.98 -16.22
N LEU A 699 9.97 -13.93 -15.69
CA LEU A 699 9.36 -12.63 -15.48
C LEU A 699 10.09 -11.64 -16.39
N ARG A 700 9.37 -11.05 -17.34
CA ARG A 700 9.91 -10.10 -18.32
C ARG A 700 9.22 -8.77 -18.15
N VAL A 701 10.01 -7.76 -17.79
CA VAL A 701 9.51 -6.40 -17.51
C VAL A 701 10.14 -5.43 -18.49
N GLU A 702 9.29 -4.64 -19.12
CA GLU A 702 9.68 -3.55 -19.99
C GLU A 702 8.89 -2.28 -19.65
N PHE A 703 9.38 -1.15 -20.10
CA PHE A 703 8.75 0.15 -19.86
C PHE A 703 8.44 0.84 -21.19
N GLU A 704 7.23 1.41 -21.27
CA GLU A 704 6.88 2.40 -22.26
C GLU A 704 6.91 3.78 -21.63
N SER A 705 7.49 4.74 -22.32
CA SER A 705 7.64 6.08 -21.78
C SER A 705 6.49 6.97 -22.21
N SER A 706 5.84 7.62 -21.25
CA SER A 706 5.07 8.85 -21.43
C SER A 706 5.75 9.95 -20.63
N TYR A 707 5.34 11.19 -20.80
CA TYR A 707 5.85 12.31 -20.02
C TYR A 707 4.71 12.96 -19.26
N GLU A 708 4.75 12.88 -17.93
CA GLU A 708 3.73 13.51 -17.09
C GLU A 708 4.13 14.94 -16.73
N PRO A 709 3.45 15.96 -17.26
CA PRO A 709 3.86 17.35 -17.04
C PRO A 709 3.84 17.80 -15.57
N THR A 710 3.00 17.17 -14.75
CA THR A 710 2.85 17.51 -13.33
C THR A 710 3.82 16.74 -12.43
N GLY A 711 4.48 15.70 -12.96
CA GLY A 711 5.41 14.85 -12.22
C GLY A 711 6.86 15.35 -12.25
N PRO A 712 7.69 14.95 -11.26
CA PRO A 712 9.12 15.27 -11.26
C PRO A 712 9.79 14.59 -12.46
N PHE A 713 10.50 15.36 -13.29
CA PHE A 713 11.14 14.88 -14.52
C PHE A 713 10.20 14.14 -15.48
N GLY A 714 8.88 14.29 -15.34
CA GLY A 714 7.87 13.58 -16.11
C GLY A 714 7.49 12.19 -15.58
N ALA A 715 7.86 11.86 -14.33
CA ALA A 715 7.57 10.57 -13.71
C ALA A 715 6.15 10.50 -13.14
N LYS A 716 5.58 9.30 -13.17
CA LYS A 716 4.40 8.85 -12.41
C LYS A 716 4.82 7.81 -11.37
N SER A 717 3.86 7.24 -10.68
CA SER A 717 4.10 6.16 -9.70
C SER A 717 4.28 4.78 -10.37
N ILE A 718 4.75 3.79 -9.57
CA ILE A 718 4.84 2.39 -9.99
C ILE A 718 4.50 1.43 -8.85
N GLY A 719 4.34 1.93 -7.62
CA GLY A 719 4.32 1.11 -6.40
C GLY A 719 3.25 0.03 -6.35
N GLU A 720 2.03 0.31 -6.76
CA GLU A 720 0.86 -0.56 -6.54
C GLU A 720 0.29 -1.18 -7.81
N ILE A 721 0.40 -0.54 -8.96
CA ILE A 721 -0.17 -1.01 -10.23
C ILE A 721 0.26 -2.45 -10.58
N VAL A 722 1.45 -2.81 -10.18
CA VAL A 722 2.16 -4.04 -10.55
C VAL A 722 1.54 -5.35 -10.00
N ILE A 723 0.63 -5.26 -9.03
CA ILE A 723 -0.07 -6.43 -8.46
C ILE A 723 -1.43 -6.70 -9.13
N ASN A 724 -1.94 -5.77 -9.93
CA ASN A 724 -3.34 -5.81 -10.36
C ASN A 724 -3.59 -6.75 -11.55
N THR A 725 -2.65 -6.87 -12.48
CA THR A 725 -2.85 -7.66 -13.73
C THR A 725 -2.74 -9.18 -13.57
N PRO A 726 -1.98 -9.78 -12.61
CA PRO A 726 -1.81 -11.22 -12.58
C PRO A 726 -3.11 -12.01 -12.38
N SER A 727 -3.98 -11.60 -11.47
CA SER A 727 -5.21 -12.33 -11.18
C SER A 727 -6.15 -12.44 -12.39
N PRO A 728 -6.52 -11.36 -13.09
CA PRO A 728 -7.37 -11.46 -14.27
C PRO A 728 -6.66 -12.11 -15.47
N ALA A 729 -5.35 -11.93 -15.65
CA ALA A 729 -4.59 -12.56 -16.72
C ALA A 729 -4.52 -14.09 -16.55
N LEU A 730 -4.26 -14.58 -15.32
CA LEU A 730 -4.26 -16.00 -14.99
C LEU A 730 -5.67 -16.61 -15.13
N ALA A 731 -6.70 -15.96 -14.63
CA ALA A 731 -8.08 -16.41 -14.80
C ALA A 731 -8.46 -16.56 -16.29
N HIS A 732 -8.00 -15.63 -17.13
CA HIS A 732 -8.19 -15.68 -18.58
C HIS A 732 -7.41 -16.84 -19.23
N ALA A 733 -6.13 -17.03 -18.86
CA ALA A 733 -5.35 -18.16 -19.37
C ALA A 733 -5.96 -19.51 -18.98
N ILE A 734 -6.44 -19.65 -17.74
CA ILE A 734 -7.12 -20.86 -17.26
C ILE A 734 -8.44 -21.09 -18.05
N TYR A 735 -9.21 -20.04 -18.33
CA TYR A 735 -10.39 -20.14 -19.19
C TYR A 735 -9.99 -20.63 -20.58
N ASN A 736 -8.96 -20.09 -21.21
CA ASN A 736 -8.49 -20.48 -22.53
C ASN A 736 -8.03 -21.95 -22.58
N ALA A 737 -7.49 -22.49 -21.48
CA ALA A 737 -7.09 -23.89 -21.37
C ALA A 737 -8.25 -24.83 -21.09
N THR A 738 -9.29 -24.39 -20.38
CA THR A 738 -10.34 -25.27 -19.82
C THR A 738 -11.72 -25.02 -20.38
N GLY A 739 -12.02 -23.80 -20.86
CA GLY A 739 -13.35 -23.30 -21.20
C GLY A 739 -14.24 -23.05 -19.96
N LEU A 740 -13.65 -22.93 -18.77
CA LEU A 740 -14.36 -22.69 -17.50
C LEU A 740 -14.02 -21.31 -16.94
N TRP A 741 -15.03 -20.53 -16.60
CA TRP A 741 -14.86 -19.26 -15.90
C TRP A 741 -14.75 -19.46 -14.39
N PHE A 742 -13.65 -19.02 -13.82
CA PHE A 742 -13.45 -18.98 -12.37
C PHE A 742 -13.63 -17.54 -11.87
N ARG A 743 -14.57 -17.33 -10.97
CA ARG A 743 -14.97 -16.03 -10.46
C ARG A 743 -14.58 -15.83 -8.98
N GLU A 744 -13.92 -16.81 -8.38
CA GLU A 744 -13.47 -16.77 -6.98
C GLU A 744 -11.98 -17.03 -6.90
N LEU A 745 -11.23 -16.11 -6.31
CA LEU A 745 -9.81 -16.27 -5.98
C LEU A 745 -9.63 -16.87 -4.57
N PRO A 746 -8.55 -17.66 -4.36
CA PRO A 746 -7.62 -18.17 -5.37
C PRO A 746 -8.23 -19.27 -6.25
N ILE A 747 -7.74 -19.37 -7.48
CA ILE A 747 -8.10 -20.45 -8.43
C ILE A 747 -7.17 -21.63 -8.18
N THR A 748 -7.53 -22.45 -7.18
CA THR A 748 -6.68 -23.59 -6.78
C THR A 748 -6.77 -24.76 -7.78
N SER A 749 -5.74 -25.61 -7.79
CA SER A 749 -5.73 -26.85 -8.58
C SER A 749 -6.96 -27.73 -8.33
N GLU A 750 -7.44 -27.80 -7.07
CA GLU A 750 -8.66 -28.51 -6.70
C GLU A 750 -9.90 -27.92 -7.39
N LYS A 751 -10.07 -26.58 -7.38
CA LYS A 751 -11.21 -25.92 -8.05
C LYS A 751 -11.20 -26.24 -9.56
N ILE A 752 -10.01 -26.22 -10.19
CA ILE A 752 -9.88 -26.50 -11.62
C ILE A 752 -10.23 -27.97 -11.92
N ALA A 753 -9.61 -28.92 -11.21
CA ALA A 753 -9.87 -30.34 -11.39
C ALA A 753 -11.33 -30.70 -11.18
N MET A 754 -11.94 -30.20 -10.10
CA MET A 754 -13.37 -30.40 -9.82
C MET A 754 -14.29 -29.74 -10.84
N GLY A 755 -13.90 -28.60 -11.40
CA GLY A 755 -14.61 -27.94 -12.49
C GLY A 755 -14.59 -28.77 -13.78
N LEU A 756 -13.42 -29.33 -14.13
CA LEU A 756 -13.25 -30.19 -15.31
C LEU A 756 -14.01 -31.52 -15.19
N LEU A 757 -14.06 -32.11 -13.99
CA LEU A 757 -14.82 -33.34 -13.74
C LEU A 757 -16.36 -33.14 -13.86
N LYS A 758 -16.86 -31.91 -13.67
CA LYS A 758 -18.29 -31.59 -13.81
C LYS A 758 -18.71 -31.23 -15.24
N LYS A 759 -17.75 -30.96 -16.15
CA LYS A 759 -17.95 -30.64 -17.55
C LYS A 759 -18.08 -31.91 -18.38
#